data_4c3409f4383d6fc9cad39a0befd1b234
#
_entry.id   4c3409f4383d6fc9cad39a0befd1b234
#
_cell.length_a   1.000
_cell.length_b   1.000
_cell.length_c   1.000
_cell.angle_alpha   90.00
_cell.angle_beta   90.00
_cell.angle_gamma   90.00
#
_symmetry.space_group_name_H-M   'P 1'
#
loop_
_entity.id
_entity.type
_entity.pdbx_description
1 polymer ?
#
loop_
_entity_poly.entity_id
_entity_poly.type
_entity_poly.pdbx_seq_one_letter_code
_entity_poly.pdbx_strand_id
1 'polypeptide(L)'
;MRILHIALGGCLKAPPVHYGLTEDTGGHIAYVLGAAFAQAKLDQVTGVDIVTRGFADPELGPAYGNNVEEVCPKLRILRLRTTNDIYLDKDALNSEIPAITEAFCQMVDELRYRPDVIHAHFSDAATIARAVFEKFAIPWIYTPHSLALEKSDCDPASQRVFDELAAIRTAHGIIVSSRDEAERQLMAYDPDAAGRIHRISPGVALTPPQGPNKGRSLIAPFLRDLHKPIVLAVARPVNKKNLAALVRAFGESTKLRETANLVILAGLRKSFCEGPDEQVAVHQELMGLIDQYDLWGSVALPKRHTAADVRSLYDLAAIDGVFGNPAWHEPFGLTVVEAAQAGVPVVATRSGGPSSVIGDIGYGALVDPGNTADLAQRLLDLLNDPERDRRCADARVKACKLYQWKQWASESVCVYRDIATRRAKAHQKVSRILACDVDGTLTGDRRSAAEFGKWSAKREDTCVLIATGRSISEARRVIAAWDLQCPDILVTSVGSEIWRYDGWGEYRLCRSYADCIAEGWHREDIAKVIAGLGLTSQAMLDQRRWKLSYFGSAADSRRVSQTLADHGLLARVVQSHGNLIDILPANAGKAAAITFEATRLDLTLADCIAAGDSGNDLDMLAACGAAILPANARDGIADLLRGKAFQSRHSYAAGVLDGLAVIYGSTERSAVRHA
;
A
#
# COMPACT_ATOMS: atom_id res chain seq x y z
N MET A 1 20.41 3.32 14.56
CA MET A 1 19.29 4.28 14.42
C MET A 1 18.36 4.16 15.60
N ARG A 2 17.95 5.29 16.19
CA ARG A 2 16.89 5.38 17.21
C ARG A 2 15.60 5.89 16.60
N ILE A 3 14.52 5.16 16.81
CA ILE A 3 13.21 5.43 16.23
C ILE A 3 12.25 5.80 17.35
N LEU A 4 11.42 6.81 17.15
CA LEU A 4 10.39 7.19 18.09
C LEU A 4 9.03 7.21 17.37
N HIS A 5 8.10 6.35 17.79
CA HIS A 5 6.72 6.36 17.33
C HIS A 5 5.85 7.22 18.23
N ILE A 6 4.92 7.98 17.67
CA ILE A 6 3.87 8.70 18.42
C ILE A 6 2.52 8.10 18.05
N ALA A 7 1.81 7.55 19.05
CA ALA A 7 0.47 7.00 18.87
C ALA A 7 -0.35 7.28 20.13
N LEU A 8 -1.26 8.25 20.09
CA LEU A 8 -1.93 8.77 21.27
C LEU A 8 -3.24 8.07 21.62
N GLY A 9 -3.99 7.63 20.60
CA GLY A 9 -5.32 7.05 20.77
C GLY A 9 -5.32 5.61 21.26
N GLY A 10 -6.34 5.26 22.05
CA GLY A 10 -6.59 3.91 22.54
C GLY A 10 -5.73 3.45 23.70
N CYS A 11 -5.96 2.22 24.12
CA CYS A 11 -5.32 1.58 25.27
C CYS A 11 -4.02 0.86 24.88
N LEU A 12 -2.95 1.62 24.53
CA LEU A 12 -1.67 1.08 24.10
C LEU A 12 -0.83 0.62 25.30
N LYS A 13 -0.45 -0.66 25.31
CA LYS A 13 0.43 -1.28 26.32
C LYS A 13 1.21 -2.44 25.72
N ALA A 14 2.18 -2.98 26.45
CA ALA A 14 2.83 -4.24 26.09
C ALA A 14 1.81 -5.40 25.97
N PRO A 15 2.00 -6.33 25.03
CA PRO A 15 1.15 -7.51 24.92
C PRO A 15 1.08 -8.33 26.21
N PRO A 16 -0.09 -8.93 26.54
CA PRO A 16 -1.28 -9.02 25.69
C PRO A 16 -2.15 -7.76 25.72
N VAL A 17 -2.59 -7.34 24.53
CA VAL A 17 -3.52 -6.21 24.36
C VAL A 17 -4.94 -6.73 24.27
N HIS A 18 -5.88 -6.06 24.95
CA HIS A 18 -7.31 -6.36 24.85
C HIS A 18 -7.96 -5.48 23.77
N TYR A 19 -7.92 -5.95 22.51
CA TYR A 19 -8.54 -5.24 21.40
C TYR A 19 -10.06 -5.11 21.58
N GLY A 20 -10.59 -3.93 21.27
CA GLY A 20 -12.01 -3.63 21.47
C GLY A 20 -12.38 -3.24 22.90
N LEU A 21 -11.39 -3.02 23.80
CA LEU A 21 -11.63 -2.53 25.16
C LEU A 21 -12.25 -1.12 25.14
N THR A 22 -11.79 -0.26 24.22
CA THR A 22 -12.41 1.02 23.87
C THR A 22 -12.59 1.09 22.35
N GLU A 23 -13.38 2.05 21.86
CA GLU A 23 -13.59 2.23 20.42
C GLU A 23 -12.29 2.46 19.65
N ASP A 24 -11.34 3.15 20.28
CA ASP A 24 -10.05 3.44 19.69
C ASP A 24 -9.02 2.32 19.87
N THR A 25 -9.29 1.27 20.65
CA THR A 25 -8.37 0.15 20.85
C THR A 25 -8.55 -0.90 19.74
N GLY A 26 -7.92 -0.66 18.59
CA GLY A 26 -8.14 -1.45 17.38
C GLY A 26 -6.87 -1.78 16.60
N GLY A 27 -7.03 -1.98 15.30
CA GLY A 27 -5.99 -2.44 14.38
C GLY A 27 -4.74 -1.55 14.31
N HIS A 28 -4.87 -0.24 14.56
CA HIS A 28 -3.70 0.65 14.58
C HIS A 28 -2.74 0.34 15.74
N ILE A 29 -3.24 -0.09 16.91
CA ILE A 29 -2.38 -0.53 18.02
C ILE A 29 -1.60 -1.79 17.63
N ALA A 30 -2.28 -2.76 16.98
CA ALA A 30 -1.60 -3.93 16.44
C ALA A 30 -0.52 -3.54 15.40
N TYR A 31 -0.82 -2.56 14.57
CA TYR A 31 0.13 -2.02 13.60
C TYR A 31 1.35 -1.39 14.28
N VAL A 32 1.15 -0.46 15.21
CA VAL A 32 2.25 0.25 15.89
C VAL A 32 3.14 -0.72 16.66
N LEU A 33 2.54 -1.63 17.42
CA LEU A 33 3.29 -2.65 18.18
C LEU A 33 4.04 -3.61 17.25
N GLY A 34 3.38 -4.12 16.20
CA GLY A 34 4.00 -5.03 15.23
C GLY A 34 5.19 -4.39 14.51
N ALA A 35 5.03 -3.14 14.09
CA ALA A 35 6.07 -2.32 13.48
C ALA A 35 7.27 -2.13 14.43
N ALA A 36 7.02 -1.63 15.63
CA ALA A 36 8.06 -1.35 16.62
C ALA A 36 8.81 -2.62 17.08
N PHE A 37 8.10 -3.72 17.30
CA PHE A 37 8.71 -5.01 17.60
C PHE A 37 9.63 -5.52 16.50
N ALA A 38 9.21 -5.40 15.24
CA ALA A 38 10.00 -5.87 14.11
C ALA A 38 11.23 -4.98 13.88
N GLN A 39 11.09 -3.67 14.04
CA GLN A 39 12.21 -2.73 13.96
C GLN A 39 13.23 -2.95 15.08
N ALA A 40 12.78 -3.20 16.32
CA ALA A 40 13.67 -3.49 17.45
C ALA A 40 14.55 -4.75 17.24
N LYS A 41 14.12 -5.68 16.37
CA LYS A 41 14.88 -6.89 16.02
C LYS A 41 15.97 -6.66 14.97
N LEU A 42 16.00 -5.50 14.30
CA LEU A 42 17.01 -5.20 13.31
C LEU A 42 18.33 -4.77 13.96
N ASP A 43 19.46 -5.27 13.45
CA ASP A 43 20.79 -4.96 14.00
C ASP A 43 21.12 -3.46 13.90
N GLN A 44 20.70 -2.81 12.83
CA GLN A 44 20.91 -1.39 12.57
C GLN A 44 20.04 -0.46 13.42
N VAL A 45 19.07 -0.99 14.17
CA VAL A 45 18.23 -0.24 15.10
C VAL A 45 18.77 -0.42 16.51
N THR A 46 19.10 0.69 17.17
CA THR A 46 19.68 0.72 18.52
C THR A 46 18.65 0.91 19.62
N GLY A 47 17.45 1.39 19.27
CA GLY A 47 16.32 1.53 20.19
C GLY A 47 15.07 2.03 19.46
N VAL A 48 13.93 1.61 19.97
CA VAL A 48 12.60 2.03 19.53
C VAL A 48 11.81 2.45 20.77
N ASP A 49 11.28 3.66 20.76
CA ASP A 49 10.39 4.15 21.80
C ASP A 49 9.01 4.41 21.17
N ILE A 50 7.93 3.93 21.82
CA ILE A 50 6.55 4.29 21.48
C ILE A 50 6.07 5.28 22.51
N VAL A 51 5.72 6.49 22.08
CA VAL A 51 5.17 7.52 22.97
C VAL A 51 3.66 7.55 22.81
N THR A 52 2.98 7.46 23.95
CA THR A 52 1.52 7.55 24.05
C THR A 52 1.12 8.41 25.24
N ARG A 53 -0.17 8.61 25.42
CA ARG A 53 -0.71 9.33 26.57
C ARG A 53 -0.82 8.39 27.78
N GLY A 54 -0.40 8.87 28.97
CA GLY A 54 -0.66 8.21 30.24
C GLY A 54 -1.99 8.69 30.82
N PHE A 55 -2.72 7.77 31.47
CA PHE A 55 -3.97 8.06 32.17
C PHE A 55 -4.21 7.08 33.31
N ALA A 56 -5.04 7.47 34.26
CA ALA A 56 -5.47 6.63 35.38
C ALA A 56 -7.00 6.41 35.25
N ASP A 57 -7.38 5.18 34.94
CA ASP A 57 -8.77 4.79 34.80
C ASP A 57 -9.02 3.48 35.55
N PRO A 58 -9.90 3.45 36.60
CA PRO A 58 -10.15 2.26 37.39
C PRO A 58 -10.73 1.10 36.60
N GLU A 59 -11.53 1.37 35.54
CA GLU A 59 -12.16 0.33 34.72
C GLU A 59 -11.18 -0.27 33.71
N LEU A 60 -10.21 0.52 33.22
CA LEU A 60 -9.21 0.10 32.23
C LEU A 60 -7.97 -0.51 32.89
N GLY A 61 -7.75 -0.24 34.17
CA GLY A 61 -6.69 -0.81 34.98
C GLY A 61 -5.41 0.03 35.06
N PRO A 62 -4.46 -0.35 35.95
CA PRO A 62 -3.32 0.50 36.33
C PRO A 62 -2.19 0.56 35.28
N ALA A 63 -2.19 -0.32 34.28
CA ALA A 63 -1.09 -0.43 33.30
C ALA A 63 -0.83 0.87 32.52
N TYR A 64 -1.86 1.68 32.31
CA TYR A 64 -1.80 2.91 31.52
C TYR A 64 -1.26 4.12 32.32
N GLY A 65 -1.12 3.97 33.64
CA GLY A 65 -0.54 4.98 34.53
C GLY A 65 0.99 4.93 34.66
N ASN A 66 1.66 3.89 34.19
CA ASN A 66 3.10 3.74 34.30
C ASN A 66 3.81 4.64 33.27
N ASN A 67 4.74 5.50 33.71
CA ASN A 67 5.45 6.41 32.79
C ASN A 67 6.31 5.67 31.76
N VAL A 68 6.93 4.56 32.15
CA VAL A 68 7.79 3.74 31.28
C VAL A 68 7.40 2.28 31.43
N GLU A 69 7.23 1.60 30.31
CA GLU A 69 6.96 0.17 30.23
C GLU A 69 7.97 -0.47 29.27
N GLU A 70 8.84 -1.33 29.80
CA GLU A 70 9.81 -2.09 29.02
C GLU A 70 9.09 -3.26 28.33
N VAL A 71 9.14 -3.30 26.99
CA VAL A 71 8.50 -4.33 26.17
C VAL A 71 9.50 -5.43 25.78
N CYS A 72 10.71 -5.01 25.39
CA CYS A 72 11.86 -5.88 25.17
C CYS A 72 13.15 -5.01 25.19
N PRO A 73 14.37 -5.60 25.13
CA PRO A 73 15.62 -4.86 25.35
C PRO A 73 15.84 -3.60 24.49
N LYS A 74 15.20 -3.51 23.34
CA LYS A 74 15.31 -2.33 22.45
C LYS A 74 13.97 -1.61 22.26
N LEU A 75 12.90 -2.00 22.97
CA LEU A 75 11.57 -1.42 22.78
C LEU A 75 10.93 -1.04 24.11
N ARG A 76 10.53 0.22 24.21
CA ARG A 76 9.84 0.77 25.40
C ARG A 76 8.59 1.53 24.98
N ILE A 77 7.62 1.60 25.89
CA ILE A 77 6.47 2.49 25.80
C ILE A 77 6.69 3.59 26.84
N LEU A 78 6.68 4.83 26.38
CA LEU A 78 6.80 6.04 27.20
C LEU A 78 5.44 6.72 27.25
N ARG A 79 4.96 7.04 28.45
CA ARG A 79 3.65 7.70 28.61
C ARG A 79 3.81 9.12 29.07
N LEU A 80 3.29 10.03 28.27
CA LEU A 80 3.21 11.45 28.59
C LEU A 80 2.05 11.72 29.54
N ARG A 81 2.29 12.51 30.55
CA ARG A 81 1.25 12.99 31.46
C ARG A 81 1.00 14.47 31.24
N THR A 82 -0.26 14.84 31.29
CA THR A 82 -0.75 16.20 31.36
C THR A 82 -1.47 16.40 32.72
N THR A 83 -2.00 17.56 32.97
CA THR A 83 -2.84 17.80 34.15
C THR A 83 -4.16 17.03 34.11
N ASN A 84 -4.58 16.58 32.93
CA ASN A 84 -5.74 15.73 32.72
C ASN A 84 -5.33 14.26 32.72
N ASP A 85 -5.72 13.51 33.73
CA ASP A 85 -5.29 12.11 33.96
C ASP A 85 -6.38 11.09 33.68
N ILE A 86 -7.53 11.48 33.07
CA ILE A 86 -8.61 10.55 32.66
C ILE A 86 -8.36 10.01 31.26
N TYR A 87 -8.97 8.85 30.93
CA TYR A 87 -9.02 8.39 29.55
C TYR A 87 -9.78 9.38 28.67
N LEU A 88 -9.26 9.69 27.50
CA LEU A 88 -9.91 10.53 26.50
C LEU A 88 -10.08 9.74 25.21
N ASP A 89 -11.29 9.78 24.66
CA ASP A 89 -11.54 9.32 23.31
C ASP A 89 -10.87 10.26 22.27
N LYS A 90 -10.98 9.88 21.02
CA LYS A 90 -10.30 10.59 19.94
C LYS A 90 -10.75 12.05 19.78
N ASP A 91 -12.02 12.34 20.02
CA ASP A 91 -12.57 13.68 19.83
C ASP A 91 -12.18 14.60 21.00
N ALA A 92 -12.27 14.08 22.23
CA ALA A 92 -11.83 14.79 23.44
C ALA A 92 -10.30 15.04 23.47
N LEU A 93 -9.51 14.13 22.85
CA LEU A 93 -8.06 14.24 22.79
C LEU A 93 -7.57 15.52 22.09
N ASN A 94 -8.32 16.04 21.11
CA ASN A 94 -7.94 17.23 20.36
C ASN A 94 -7.69 18.44 21.27
N SER A 95 -8.46 18.59 22.35
CA SER A 95 -8.29 19.69 23.32
C SER A 95 -6.98 19.61 24.13
N GLU A 96 -6.41 18.42 24.25
CA GLU A 96 -5.18 18.15 25.01
C GLU A 96 -3.89 18.23 24.16
N ILE A 97 -4.00 18.31 22.82
CA ILE A 97 -2.84 18.32 21.92
C ILE A 97 -1.80 19.39 22.30
N PRO A 98 -2.17 20.65 22.66
CA PRO A 98 -1.19 21.63 23.08
C PRO A 98 -0.40 21.21 24.33
N ALA A 99 -1.07 20.70 25.36
CA ALA A 99 -0.43 20.25 26.60
C ALA A 99 0.44 19.00 26.38
N ILE A 100 -0.04 18.06 25.55
CA ILE A 100 0.73 16.87 25.15
C ILE A 100 1.97 17.27 24.35
N THR A 101 1.85 18.26 23.46
CA THR A 101 2.98 18.79 22.67
C THR A 101 4.07 19.38 23.56
N GLU A 102 3.69 20.16 24.57
CA GLU A 102 4.62 20.71 25.53
C GLU A 102 5.34 19.62 26.33
N ALA A 103 4.57 18.66 26.89
CA ALA A 103 5.13 17.51 27.62
C ALA A 103 6.05 16.66 26.73
N PHE A 104 5.69 16.49 25.45
CA PHE A 104 6.53 15.76 24.50
C PHE A 104 7.84 16.51 24.19
N CYS A 105 7.78 17.82 23.97
CA CYS A 105 8.98 18.63 23.76
C CYS A 105 9.91 18.60 24.98
N GLN A 106 9.36 18.67 26.19
CA GLN A 106 10.13 18.52 27.40
C GLN A 106 10.78 17.14 27.50
N MET A 107 10.03 16.07 27.25
CA MET A 107 10.56 14.70 27.22
C MET A 107 11.72 14.57 26.21
N VAL A 108 11.59 15.11 24.98
CA VAL A 108 12.65 15.06 23.96
C VAL A 108 13.91 15.80 24.41
N ASP A 109 13.76 16.91 25.13
CA ASP A 109 14.89 17.69 25.66
C ASP A 109 15.64 16.94 26.78
N GLU A 110 14.91 16.19 27.58
CA GLU A 110 15.43 15.37 28.69
C GLU A 110 16.03 14.02 28.23
N LEU A 111 15.75 13.59 26.98
CA LEU A 111 16.30 12.32 26.49
C LEU A 111 17.83 12.39 26.40
N ARG A 112 18.50 11.38 26.97
CA ARG A 112 19.97 11.23 26.89
C ARG A 112 20.46 11.19 25.43
N TYR A 113 19.65 10.64 24.51
CA TYR A 113 19.94 10.53 23.09
C TYR A 113 18.70 10.93 22.30
N ARG A 114 18.81 11.89 21.41
CA ARG A 114 17.73 12.30 20.51
C ARG A 114 17.41 11.17 19.52
N PRO A 115 16.14 10.98 19.15
CA PRO A 115 15.78 10.06 18.07
C PRO A 115 16.29 10.58 16.72
N ASP A 116 16.66 9.67 15.84
CA ASP A 116 17.07 10.00 14.47
C ASP A 116 15.85 10.33 13.58
N VAL A 117 14.67 9.80 13.94
CA VAL A 117 13.42 9.98 13.22
C VAL A 117 12.22 9.80 14.15
N ILE A 118 11.16 10.56 13.90
CA ILE A 118 9.85 10.42 14.54
C ILE A 118 8.88 9.82 13.51
N HIS A 119 8.08 8.83 13.92
CA HIS A 119 7.00 8.30 13.11
C HIS A 119 5.65 8.59 13.78
N ALA A 120 4.90 9.52 13.21
CA ALA A 120 3.61 9.95 13.70
C ALA A 120 2.47 9.12 13.12
N HIS A 121 1.60 8.61 13.98
CA HIS A 121 0.42 7.84 13.62
C HIS A 121 -0.85 8.66 13.89
N PHE A 122 -1.61 8.96 12.84
CA PHE A 122 -2.74 9.90 12.78
C PHE A 122 -2.35 11.38 12.81
N SER A 123 -3.32 12.25 12.56
CA SER A 123 -3.13 13.71 12.46
C SER A 123 -2.78 14.38 13.78
N ASP A 124 -3.31 13.88 14.89
CA ASP A 124 -2.96 14.33 16.25
C ASP A 124 -1.47 14.16 16.54
N ALA A 125 -0.92 12.96 16.30
CA ALA A 125 0.50 12.70 16.45
C ALA A 125 1.35 13.50 15.43
N ALA A 126 0.85 13.70 14.21
CA ALA A 126 1.53 14.51 13.20
C ALA A 126 1.65 15.98 13.60
N THR A 127 0.64 16.55 14.26
CA THR A 127 0.69 17.91 14.79
C THR A 127 1.81 18.07 15.81
N ILE A 128 1.98 17.10 16.71
CA ILE A 128 3.08 17.08 17.68
C ILE A 128 4.42 16.91 16.97
N ALA A 129 4.55 15.97 16.04
CA ALA A 129 5.79 15.72 15.31
C ALA A 129 6.28 16.95 14.54
N ARG A 130 5.35 17.73 13.95
CA ARG A 130 5.64 19.00 13.28
C ARG A 130 6.21 20.03 14.24
N ALA A 131 5.58 20.24 15.41
CA ALA A 131 6.06 21.17 16.43
C ALA A 131 7.46 20.78 16.96
N VAL A 132 7.71 19.48 17.13
CA VAL A 132 9.03 18.96 17.52
C VAL A 132 10.07 19.17 16.42
N PHE A 133 9.70 19.03 15.15
CA PHE A 133 10.60 19.34 14.04
C PHE A 133 10.99 20.82 14.02
N GLU A 134 10.05 21.72 14.23
CA GLU A 134 10.30 23.17 14.31
C GLU A 134 11.30 23.53 15.43
N LYS A 135 11.24 22.82 16.57
CA LYS A 135 12.10 23.08 17.73
C LYS A 135 13.45 22.36 17.69
N PHE A 136 13.49 21.12 17.22
CA PHE A 136 14.66 20.24 17.37
C PHE A 136 15.24 19.75 16.02
N ALA A 137 14.61 20.09 14.89
CA ALA A 137 14.97 19.65 13.54
C ALA A 137 15.07 18.12 13.38
N ILE A 138 14.26 17.35 14.13
CA ILE A 138 14.18 15.90 14.02
C ILE A 138 13.22 15.55 12.87
N PRO A 139 13.66 14.89 11.79
CA PRO A 139 12.79 14.57 10.67
C PRO A 139 11.69 13.57 11.08
N TRP A 140 10.56 13.65 10.40
CA TRP A 140 9.41 12.82 10.77
C TRP A 140 8.64 12.26 9.57
N ILE A 141 8.01 11.12 9.83
CA ILE A 141 7.20 10.33 8.91
C ILE A 141 5.75 10.38 9.38
N TYR A 142 4.84 10.30 8.44
CA TYR A 142 3.40 10.26 8.70
C TYR A 142 2.78 8.93 8.23
N THR A 143 1.96 8.30 9.07
CA THR A 143 1.04 7.23 8.67
C THR A 143 -0.39 7.61 9.07
N PRO A 144 -1.30 7.84 8.11
CA PRO A 144 -2.66 8.32 8.38
C PRO A 144 -3.57 7.30 9.07
N HIS A 145 -3.42 6.00 8.80
CA HIS A 145 -4.30 4.88 9.20
C HIS A 145 -5.76 5.02 8.78
N SER A 146 -6.32 6.22 8.73
CA SER A 146 -7.69 6.53 8.33
C SER A 146 -7.78 8.03 8.07
N LEU A 147 -8.20 8.40 6.88
CA LEU A 147 -8.35 9.78 6.44
C LEU A 147 -9.81 10.25 6.57
N ALA A 148 -10.01 11.53 6.88
CA ALA A 148 -11.33 12.10 7.14
C ALA A 148 -12.21 12.13 5.89
N LEU A 149 -11.65 12.51 4.72
CA LEU A 149 -12.40 12.57 3.45
C LEU A 149 -12.97 11.23 2.99
N GLU A 150 -12.54 10.11 3.59
CA GLU A 150 -13.11 8.77 3.32
C GLU A 150 -14.35 8.45 4.16
N LYS A 151 -14.76 9.34 5.06
CA LYS A 151 -15.95 9.15 5.88
C LYS A 151 -17.15 9.83 5.21
N SER A 152 -18.27 9.14 5.17
CA SER A 152 -19.52 9.60 4.54
C SER A 152 -20.12 10.86 5.15
N ASP A 153 -19.81 11.13 6.42
CA ASP A 153 -20.29 12.24 7.24
C ASP A 153 -19.21 13.33 7.44
N CYS A 154 -18.12 13.29 6.68
CA CYS A 154 -17.03 14.25 6.84
C CYS A 154 -17.40 15.62 6.25
N ASP A 155 -17.30 16.66 7.07
CA ASP A 155 -17.22 18.03 6.57
C ASP A 155 -15.81 18.30 6.02
N PRO A 156 -15.67 18.59 4.71
CA PRO A 156 -14.36 18.94 4.12
C PRO A 156 -13.68 20.15 4.74
N ALA A 157 -14.44 21.03 5.41
CA ALA A 157 -13.94 22.19 6.13
C ALA A 157 -13.64 21.91 7.61
N SER A 158 -13.70 20.65 8.05
CA SER A 158 -13.42 20.29 9.44
C SER A 158 -11.94 20.49 9.80
N GLN A 159 -11.67 20.83 11.08
CA GLN A 159 -10.31 20.97 11.60
C GLN A 159 -9.46 19.74 11.32
N ARG A 160 -10.04 18.55 11.40
CA ARG A 160 -9.35 17.30 11.12
C ARG A 160 -8.83 17.22 9.68
N VAL A 161 -9.59 17.66 8.69
CA VAL A 161 -9.14 17.70 7.29
C VAL A 161 -7.97 18.67 7.12
N PHE A 162 -8.01 19.83 7.79
CA PHE A 162 -6.90 20.77 7.79
C PHE A 162 -5.63 20.22 8.44
N ASP A 163 -5.76 19.52 9.57
CA ASP A 163 -4.62 18.88 10.24
C ASP A 163 -4.01 17.76 9.41
N GLU A 164 -4.84 16.92 8.78
CA GLU A 164 -4.40 15.87 7.85
C GLU A 164 -3.69 16.47 6.62
N LEU A 165 -4.24 17.54 6.02
CA LEU A 165 -3.62 18.26 4.91
C LEU A 165 -2.27 18.86 5.32
N ALA A 166 -2.19 19.49 6.51
CA ALA A 166 -0.96 20.01 7.04
C ALA A 166 0.09 18.91 7.25
N ALA A 167 -0.32 17.76 7.81
CA ALA A 167 0.55 16.59 7.98
C ALA A 167 1.07 16.08 6.63
N ILE A 168 0.19 15.91 5.64
CA ILE A 168 0.53 15.45 4.29
C ILE A 168 1.53 16.40 3.62
N ARG A 169 1.37 17.71 3.79
CA ARG A 169 2.24 18.73 3.17
C ARG A 169 3.61 18.85 3.82
N THR A 170 3.72 18.59 5.12
CA THR A 170 4.93 18.90 5.90
C THR A 170 5.72 17.69 6.35
N ALA A 171 5.17 16.47 6.31
CA ALA A 171 5.91 15.26 6.60
C ALA A 171 7.05 15.03 5.58
N HIS A 172 8.21 14.59 6.07
CA HIS A 172 9.37 14.26 5.23
C HIS A 172 9.19 12.97 4.44
N GLY A 173 8.26 12.12 4.84
CA GLY A 173 7.82 10.92 4.14
C GLY A 173 6.46 10.49 4.67
N ILE A 174 5.69 9.79 3.84
CA ILE A 174 4.37 9.28 4.20
C ILE A 174 4.37 7.78 3.94
N ILE A 175 4.16 6.98 4.98
CA ILE A 175 4.05 5.52 4.85
C ILE A 175 2.57 5.15 4.85
N VAL A 176 2.13 4.43 3.81
CA VAL A 176 0.76 3.95 3.65
C VAL A 176 0.73 2.44 3.42
N SER A 177 -0.41 1.83 3.71
CA SER A 177 -0.57 0.37 3.69
C SER A 177 -1.05 -0.16 2.34
N SER A 178 -1.80 0.63 1.58
CA SER A 178 -2.46 0.20 0.35
C SER A 178 -2.22 1.13 -0.83
N ARG A 179 -2.44 0.62 -2.04
CA ARG A 179 -2.40 1.42 -3.27
C ARG A 179 -3.52 2.45 -3.29
N ASP A 180 -4.68 2.13 -2.75
CA ASP A 180 -5.81 3.05 -2.65
C ASP A 180 -5.48 4.27 -1.79
N GLU A 181 -4.84 4.07 -0.62
CA GLU A 181 -4.35 5.19 0.20
C GLU A 181 -3.34 6.06 -0.57
N ALA A 182 -2.37 5.43 -1.26
CA ALA A 182 -1.29 6.13 -1.95
C ALA A 182 -1.77 6.96 -3.15
N GLU A 183 -2.67 6.42 -3.96
CA GLU A 183 -2.96 6.92 -5.31
C GLU A 183 -4.33 7.58 -5.44
N ARG A 184 -5.24 7.37 -4.48
CA ARG A 184 -6.57 7.97 -4.46
C ARG A 184 -6.77 8.86 -3.23
N GLN A 185 -6.69 8.29 -2.03
CA GLN A 185 -7.05 9.00 -0.81
C GLN A 185 -6.13 10.20 -0.55
N LEU A 186 -4.80 10.00 -0.53
CA LEU A 186 -3.84 11.11 -0.33
C LEU A 186 -3.84 12.11 -1.48
N MET A 187 -4.09 11.64 -2.71
CA MET A 187 -4.16 12.52 -3.88
C MET A 187 -5.38 13.45 -3.84
N ALA A 188 -6.44 13.09 -3.13
CA ALA A 188 -7.59 13.97 -2.89
C ALA A 188 -7.24 15.15 -1.95
N TYR A 189 -6.23 15.00 -1.08
CA TYR A 189 -5.73 16.10 -0.24
C TYR A 189 -4.69 16.94 -0.97
N ASP A 190 -3.64 16.31 -1.50
CA ASP A 190 -2.55 17.01 -2.15
C ASP A 190 -1.81 16.12 -3.17
N PRO A 191 -2.03 16.32 -4.47
CA PRO A 191 -1.33 15.56 -5.51
C PRO A 191 0.20 15.72 -5.47
N ASP A 192 0.71 16.83 -4.96
CA ASP A 192 2.17 17.09 -4.87
C ASP A 192 2.85 16.21 -3.80
N ALA A 193 2.07 15.56 -2.92
CA ALA A 193 2.61 14.63 -1.94
C ALA A 193 3.09 13.29 -2.52
N ALA A 194 2.68 12.95 -3.76
CA ALA A 194 2.96 11.65 -4.37
C ALA A 194 4.44 11.24 -4.34
N GLY A 195 5.35 12.21 -4.51
CA GLY A 195 6.80 11.99 -4.45
C GLY A 195 7.34 11.59 -3.07
N ARG A 196 6.57 11.76 -1.99
CA ARG A 196 6.95 11.45 -0.60
C ARG A 196 6.23 10.23 -0.05
N ILE A 197 5.33 9.63 -0.82
CA ILE A 197 4.55 8.48 -0.40
C ILE A 197 5.33 7.19 -0.61
N HIS A 198 5.38 6.37 0.43
CA HIS A 198 5.97 5.03 0.43
C HIS A 198 4.88 4.02 0.76
N ARG A 199 4.54 3.16 -0.19
CA ARG A 199 3.62 2.06 0.07
C ARG A 199 4.38 0.89 0.67
N ILE A 200 4.15 0.62 1.95
CA ILE A 200 4.72 -0.50 2.70
C ILE A 200 3.59 -1.25 3.37
N SER A 201 3.29 -2.45 2.88
CA SER A 201 2.21 -3.27 3.42
C SER A 201 2.56 -3.79 4.82
N PRO A 202 1.67 -3.63 5.83
CA PRO A 202 1.93 -4.11 7.18
C PRO A 202 2.03 -5.62 7.23
N GLY A 203 2.76 -6.11 8.21
CA GLY A 203 2.79 -7.53 8.55
C GLY A 203 1.54 -7.93 9.32
N VAL A 204 1.28 -9.23 9.32
CA VAL A 204 0.29 -9.86 10.19
C VAL A 204 0.97 -10.97 10.96
N ALA A 205 0.69 -11.05 12.25
CA ALA A 205 1.19 -12.10 13.13
C ALA A 205 0.01 -12.94 13.62
N LEU A 206 -0.35 -13.97 12.86
CA LEU A 206 -1.33 -14.94 13.33
C LEU A 206 -0.81 -15.69 14.56
N THR A 207 -1.69 -15.86 15.53
CA THR A 207 -1.48 -16.83 16.61
C THR A 207 -1.17 -18.22 16.02
N PRO A 208 -0.26 -19.01 16.60
CA PRO A 208 0.01 -20.37 16.13
C PRO A 208 -1.29 -21.19 15.98
N PRO A 209 -1.35 -22.14 15.04
CA PRO A 209 -2.54 -22.98 14.84
C PRO A 209 -3.01 -23.63 16.14
N GLN A 210 -4.32 -23.57 16.40
CA GLN A 210 -4.97 -24.13 17.58
C GLN A 210 -5.77 -25.40 17.26
N GLY A 211 -5.96 -25.69 15.97
CA GLY A 211 -6.86 -26.71 15.47
C GLY A 211 -8.35 -26.27 15.53
N PRO A 212 -9.26 -26.98 14.84
CA PRO A 212 -10.65 -26.55 14.65
C PRO A 212 -11.54 -26.81 15.88
N ASN A 213 -11.14 -27.68 16.81
CA ASN A 213 -12.02 -28.17 17.88
C ASN A 213 -12.47 -27.08 18.86
N LYS A 214 -11.54 -26.16 19.23
CA LYS A 214 -11.86 -25.06 20.14
C LYS A 214 -12.88 -24.10 19.49
N GLY A 215 -12.71 -23.80 18.20
CA GLY A 215 -13.66 -23.00 17.42
C GLY A 215 -15.04 -23.68 17.34
N ARG A 216 -15.08 -24.99 17.06
CA ARG A 216 -16.34 -25.77 17.07
C ARG A 216 -17.04 -25.70 18.41
N SER A 217 -16.33 -25.85 19.52
CA SER A 217 -16.89 -25.77 20.87
C SER A 217 -17.48 -24.39 21.16
N LEU A 218 -16.85 -23.31 20.68
CA LEU A 218 -17.33 -21.95 20.85
C LEU A 218 -18.67 -21.69 20.13
N ILE A 219 -18.84 -22.25 18.93
CA ILE A 219 -20.03 -21.99 18.08
C ILE A 219 -21.13 -23.04 18.29
N ALA A 220 -20.83 -24.20 18.88
CA ALA A 220 -21.78 -25.29 19.09
C ALA A 220 -23.10 -24.89 19.79
N PRO A 221 -23.13 -23.99 20.79
CA PRO A 221 -24.37 -23.58 21.42
C PRO A 221 -25.33 -22.82 20.50
N PHE A 222 -24.87 -22.34 19.34
CA PHE A 222 -25.63 -21.50 18.42
C PHE A 222 -26.14 -22.24 17.19
N LEU A 223 -25.58 -23.40 16.85
CA LEU A 223 -25.77 -24.06 15.56
C LEU A 223 -26.42 -25.42 15.71
N ARG A 224 -27.41 -25.71 14.85
CA ARG A 224 -28.08 -27.03 14.80
C ARG A 224 -27.24 -28.09 14.11
N ASP A 225 -26.51 -27.70 13.07
CA ASP A 225 -25.64 -28.60 12.29
C ASP A 225 -24.18 -28.07 12.27
N LEU A 226 -23.32 -28.73 13.02
CA LEU A 226 -21.89 -28.40 13.14
C LEU A 226 -21.03 -28.97 12.01
N HIS A 227 -21.62 -29.73 11.07
CA HIS A 227 -20.90 -30.32 9.95
C HIS A 227 -20.89 -29.42 8.72
N LYS A 228 -21.79 -28.42 8.66
CA LYS A 228 -21.77 -27.45 7.57
C LYS A 228 -20.52 -26.57 7.61
N PRO A 229 -19.95 -26.22 6.43
CA PRO A 229 -18.95 -25.18 6.30
C PRO A 229 -19.35 -23.89 7.00
N ILE A 230 -18.37 -23.05 7.36
CA ILE A 230 -18.68 -21.76 7.98
C ILE A 230 -18.34 -20.59 7.06
N VAL A 231 -19.24 -19.62 6.98
CA VAL A 231 -18.95 -18.26 6.55
C VAL A 231 -18.51 -17.49 7.79
N LEU A 232 -17.23 -17.16 7.87
CA LEU A 232 -16.63 -16.49 9.03
C LEU A 232 -16.46 -15.00 8.79
N ALA A 233 -16.87 -14.17 9.75
CA ALA A 233 -16.52 -12.76 9.81
C ALA A 233 -15.95 -12.40 11.17
N VAL A 234 -14.88 -11.59 11.17
CA VAL A 234 -14.22 -11.09 12.38
C VAL A 234 -14.03 -9.58 12.23
N ALA A 235 -14.81 -8.80 12.98
CA ALA A 235 -14.74 -7.35 12.94
C ALA A 235 -15.29 -6.72 14.23
N ARG A 236 -14.98 -5.44 14.45
CA ARG A 236 -15.66 -4.65 15.49
C ARG A 236 -17.13 -4.40 15.07
N PRO A 237 -18.08 -4.36 16.01
CA PRO A 237 -19.49 -4.07 15.70
C PRO A 237 -19.69 -2.57 15.51
N VAL A 238 -19.25 -2.06 14.36
CA VAL A 238 -19.40 -0.65 13.95
C VAL A 238 -19.97 -0.58 12.53
N ASN A 239 -20.77 0.43 12.23
CA ASN A 239 -21.52 0.59 10.98
C ASN A 239 -20.64 0.42 9.74
N LYS A 240 -19.44 0.99 9.75
CA LYS A 240 -18.50 0.88 8.61
C LYS A 240 -18.06 -0.55 8.27
N LYS A 241 -18.18 -1.51 9.20
CA LYS A 241 -17.86 -2.93 8.95
C LYS A 241 -19.01 -3.68 8.28
N ASN A 242 -20.19 -3.09 8.23
CA ASN A 242 -21.35 -3.57 7.45
C ASN A 242 -21.68 -5.07 7.67
N LEU A 243 -21.56 -5.54 8.90
CA LEU A 243 -21.83 -6.95 9.24
C LEU A 243 -23.28 -7.36 8.93
N ALA A 244 -24.21 -6.41 8.96
CA ALA A 244 -25.60 -6.61 8.58
C ALA A 244 -25.76 -7.12 7.14
N ALA A 245 -24.89 -6.69 6.21
CA ALA A 245 -24.93 -7.18 4.83
C ALA A 245 -24.68 -8.69 4.73
N LEU A 246 -23.82 -9.27 5.59
CA LEU A 246 -23.61 -10.73 5.64
C LEU A 246 -24.88 -11.45 6.13
N VAL A 247 -25.52 -10.92 7.17
CA VAL A 247 -26.76 -11.53 7.68
C VAL A 247 -27.88 -11.44 6.64
N ARG A 248 -28.00 -10.30 5.92
CA ARG A 248 -28.96 -10.14 4.81
C ARG A 248 -28.65 -11.12 3.67
N ALA A 249 -27.41 -11.15 3.19
CA ALA A 249 -26.97 -12.06 2.12
C ALA A 249 -27.23 -13.53 2.48
N PHE A 250 -26.98 -13.90 3.75
CA PHE A 250 -27.26 -15.23 4.27
C PHE A 250 -28.76 -15.50 4.38
N GLY A 251 -29.54 -14.53 4.91
CA GLY A 251 -30.98 -14.63 5.09
C GLY A 251 -31.77 -14.69 3.77
N GLU A 252 -31.37 -13.94 2.76
CA GLU A 252 -32.02 -13.88 1.45
C GLU A 252 -31.68 -15.08 0.55
N SER A 253 -30.51 -15.73 0.74
CA SER A 253 -30.05 -16.84 -0.09
C SER A 253 -30.37 -18.21 0.54
N THR A 254 -31.42 -18.87 0.10
CA THR A 254 -31.78 -20.23 0.53
C THR A 254 -30.62 -21.20 0.30
N LYS A 255 -29.95 -21.12 -0.86
CA LYS A 255 -28.83 -22.00 -1.21
C LYS A 255 -27.65 -21.82 -0.24
N LEU A 256 -27.35 -20.58 0.18
CA LEU A 256 -26.26 -20.32 1.12
C LEU A 256 -26.59 -20.86 2.52
N ARG A 257 -27.85 -20.72 2.99
CA ARG A 257 -28.33 -21.31 4.26
C ARG A 257 -28.29 -22.85 4.26
N GLU A 258 -28.60 -23.47 3.14
CA GLU A 258 -28.50 -24.92 2.99
C GLU A 258 -27.04 -25.40 3.00
N THR A 259 -26.11 -24.62 2.43
CA THR A 259 -24.71 -25.00 2.25
C THR A 259 -23.87 -24.74 3.49
N ALA A 260 -24.05 -23.62 4.20
CA ALA A 260 -23.13 -23.18 5.25
C ALA A 260 -23.85 -22.67 6.51
N ASN A 261 -23.09 -22.47 7.58
CA ASN A 261 -23.46 -21.67 8.74
C ASN A 261 -22.78 -20.30 8.68
N LEU A 262 -23.37 -19.28 9.31
CA LEU A 262 -22.77 -17.96 9.46
C LEU A 262 -22.19 -17.79 10.87
N VAL A 263 -20.91 -17.41 10.97
CA VAL A 263 -20.23 -17.17 12.24
C VAL A 263 -19.68 -15.75 12.26
N ILE A 264 -20.16 -14.92 13.19
CA ILE A 264 -19.76 -13.52 13.31
C ILE A 264 -19.11 -13.29 14.68
N LEU A 265 -17.85 -12.93 14.71
CA LEU A 265 -17.18 -12.40 15.90
C LEU A 265 -17.26 -10.87 15.85
N ALA A 266 -18.26 -10.31 16.55
CA ALA A 266 -18.54 -8.89 16.59
C ALA A 266 -18.06 -8.25 17.91
N GLY A 267 -16.77 -8.31 18.17
CA GLY A 267 -16.16 -7.80 19.41
C GLY A 267 -16.57 -8.57 20.66
N LEU A 268 -16.27 -7.98 21.82
CA LEU A 268 -16.68 -8.49 23.14
C LEU A 268 -17.88 -7.67 23.64
N ARG A 269 -18.83 -8.28 24.31
CA ARG A 269 -19.98 -7.56 24.87
C ARG A 269 -20.40 -8.07 26.25
N LYS A 270 -20.95 -7.18 27.07
CA LYS A 270 -21.63 -7.55 28.34
C LYS A 270 -23.06 -7.99 28.06
N SER A 271 -23.79 -7.22 27.26
CA SER A 271 -25.14 -7.55 26.78
C SER A 271 -25.36 -6.91 25.39
N PHE A 272 -26.53 -7.09 24.80
CA PHE A 272 -26.91 -6.40 23.55
C PHE A 272 -27.42 -4.96 23.79
N CYS A 273 -27.56 -4.54 25.05
CA CYS A 273 -28.07 -3.24 25.44
C CYS A 273 -27.05 -2.41 26.23
N GLU A 274 -25.84 -2.94 26.40
CA GLU A 274 -24.78 -2.27 27.17
C GLU A 274 -23.52 -2.09 26.33
N GLY A 275 -23.00 -0.87 26.30
CA GLY A 275 -21.80 -0.49 25.58
C GLY A 275 -21.97 0.83 24.84
N PRO A 276 -21.02 1.22 24.01
CA PRO A 276 -21.13 2.38 23.14
C PRO A 276 -22.35 2.29 22.21
N ASP A 277 -23.04 3.41 22.01
CA ASP A 277 -24.32 3.47 21.28
C ASP A 277 -24.25 2.84 19.89
N GLU A 278 -23.18 3.11 19.11
CA GLU A 278 -22.99 2.51 17.79
C GLU A 278 -22.88 0.99 17.85
N GLN A 279 -22.13 0.45 18.83
CA GLN A 279 -21.97 -0.99 18.99
C GLN A 279 -23.27 -1.67 19.40
N VAL A 280 -24.02 -1.03 20.30
CA VAL A 280 -25.36 -1.49 20.72
C VAL A 280 -26.29 -1.51 19.52
N ALA A 281 -26.36 -0.44 18.72
CA ALA A 281 -27.18 -0.35 17.53
C ALA A 281 -26.87 -1.47 16.51
N VAL A 282 -25.57 -1.68 16.22
CA VAL A 282 -25.13 -2.74 15.30
C VAL A 282 -25.52 -4.13 15.83
N HIS A 283 -25.30 -4.41 17.11
CA HIS A 283 -25.69 -5.70 17.69
C HIS A 283 -27.24 -5.93 17.63
N GLN A 284 -28.01 -4.88 17.90
CA GLN A 284 -29.49 -4.95 17.82
C GLN A 284 -29.95 -5.18 16.38
N GLU A 285 -29.32 -4.51 15.39
CA GLU A 285 -29.58 -4.76 13.97
C GLU A 285 -29.31 -6.21 13.59
N LEU A 286 -28.15 -6.76 13.98
CA LEU A 286 -27.79 -8.15 13.69
C LEU A 286 -28.84 -9.12 14.28
N MET A 287 -29.24 -8.89 15.53
CA MET A 287 -30.28 -9.73 16.19
C MET A 287 -31.63 -9.59 15.51
N GLY A 288 -32.05 -8.37 15.14
CA GLY A 288 -33.27 -8.12 14.40
C GLY A 288 -33.31 -8.83 13.04
N LEU A 289 -32.19 -8.85 12.31
CA LEU A 289 -32.07 -9.56 11.04
C LEU A 289 -32.06 -11.10 11.22
N ILE A 290 -31.43 -11.61 12.28
CA ILE A 290 -31.46 -13.05 12.60
C ILE A 290 -32.90 -13.50 12.87
N ASP A 291 -33.69 -12.70 13.60
CA ASP A 291 -35.09 -12.95 13.86
C ASP A 291 -35.95 -12.81 12.60
N GLN A 292 -35.79 -11.71 11.86
CA GLN A 292 -36.54 -11.43 10.64
C GLN A 292 -36.46 -12.56 9.60
N TYR A 293 -35.27 -13.18 9.45
CA TYR A 293 -35.04 -14.25 8.47
C TYR A 293 -35.13 -15.66 9.07
N ASP A 294 -35.52 -15.81 10.34
CA ASP A 294 -35.59 -17.09 11.08
C ASP A 294 -34.28 -17.90 10.99
N LEU A 295 -33.16 -17.24 11.32
CA LEU A 295 -31.82 -17.83 11.21
C LEU A 295 -31.33 -18.51 12.50
N TRP A 296 -32.22 -18.71 13.47
CA TRP A 296 -31.91 -19.38 14.74
C TRP A 296 -31.40 -20.81 14.50
N GLY A 297 -30.19 -21.09 15.03
CA GLY A 297 -29.54 -22.37 14.82
C GLY A 297 -28.70 -22.47 13.53
N SER A 298 -28.59 -21.36 12.78
CA SER A 298 -27.73 -21.27 11.57
C SER A 298 -26.72 -20.11 11.65
N VAL A 299 -26.88 -19.22 12.66
CA VAL A 299 -25.97 -18.08 12.90
C VAL A 299 -25.38 -18.17 14.29
N ALA A 300 -24.07 -18.12 14.40
CA ALA A 300 -23.36 -18.02 15.67
C ALA A 300 -22.85 -16.59 15.90
N LEU A 301 -23.24 -15.98 17.02
CA LEU A 301 -22.81 -14.65 17.46
C LEU A 301 -22.27 -14.73 18.91
N PRO A 302 -21.06 -15.30 19.14
CA PRO A 302 -20.51 -15.49 20.47
C PRO A 302 -20.34 -14.18 21.22
N LYS A 303 -20.65 -14.18 22.52
CA LYS A 303 -20.56 -13.01 23.41
C LYS A 303 -19.12 -12.67 23.76
N ARG A 304 -18.27 -13.68 23.86
CA ARG A 304 -16.86 -13.57 24.27
C ARG A 304 -16.01 -14.52 23.45
N HIS A 305 -14.78 -14.11 23.17
CA HIS A 305 -13.78 -14.92 22.49
C HIS A 305 -12.37 -14.45 22.88
N THR A 306 -11.41 -15.31 22.73
CA THR A 306 -9.99 -15.05 22.91
C THR A 306 -9.27 -15.07 21.55
N ALA A 307 -8.03 -14.58 21.48
CA ALA A 307 -7.22 -14.70 20.26
C ALA A 307 -7.05 -16.16 19.79
N ALA A 308 -7.00 -17.11 20.75
CA ALA A 308 -6.93 -18.53 20.43
C ALA A 308 -8.23 -19.06 19.82
N ASP A 309 -9.39 -18.52 20.23
CA ASP A 309 -10.70 -18.87 19.65
C ASP A 309 -10.80 -18.32 18.21
N VAL A 310 -10.38 -17.08 17.99
CA VAL A 310 -10.30 -16.48 16.63
C VAL A 310 -9.45 -17.35 15.74
N ARG A 311 -8.24 -17.74 16.20
CA ARG A 311 -7.35 -18.61 15.43
C ARG A 311 -8.00 -19.97 15.13
N SER A 312 -8.65 -20.59 16.11
CA SER A 312 -9.32 -21.88 15.93
C SER A 312 -10.49 -21.80 14.93
N LEU A 313 -11.19 -20.66 14.86
CA LEU A 313 -12.22 -20.42 13.84
C LEU A 313 -11.63 -20.23 12.44
N TYR A 314 -10.47 -19.58 12.30
CA TYR A 314 -9.74 -19.58 11.03
C TYR A 314 -9.30 -21.01 10.65
N ASP A 315 -8.78 -21.80 11.60
CA ASP A 315 -8.39 -23.20 11.35
C ASP A 315 -9.61 -24.05 10.93
N LEU A 316 -10.80 -23.78 11.50
CA LEU A 316 -12.05 -24.43 11.10
C LEU A 316 -12.50 -24.00 9.69
N ALA A 317 -12.50 -22.69 9.41
CA ALA A 317 -12.88 -22.17 8.10
C ALA A 317 -11.91 -22.60 6.98
N ALA A 318 -10.66 -22.89 7.32
CA ALA A 318 -9.66 -23.38 6.37
C ALA A 318 -9.98 -24.78 5.81
N ILE A 319 -10.80 -25.59 6.51
CA ILE A 319 -11.18 -26.92 6.05
C ILE A 319 -12.07 -26.80 4.79
N ASP A 320 -13.20 -26.10 4.92
CA ASP A 320 -14.23 -26.02 3.87
C ASP A 320 -15.01 -24.69 3.87
N GLY A 321 -14.67 -23.74 4.76
CA GLY A 321 -15.37 -22.48 4.93
C GLY A 321 -14.83 -21.34 4.05
N VAL A 322 -15.36 -20.13 4.26
CA VAL A 322 -14.99 -18.89 3.58
C VAL A 322 -15.00 -17.72 4.57
N PHE A 323 -14.14 -16.73 4.35
CA PHE A 323 -14.12 -15.50 5.14
C PHE A 323 -14.84 -14.36 4.41
N GLY A 324 -15.73 -13.63 5.11
CA GLY A 324 -16.47 -12.49 4.58
C GLY A 324 -16.08 -11.17 5.25
N ASN A 325 -15.73 -10.16 4.44
CA ASN A 325 -15.48 -8.77 4.89
C ASN A 325 -16.26 -7.79 3.99
N PRO A 326 -17.54 -7.50 4.27
CA PRO A 326 -18.38 -6.62 3.45
C PRO A 326 -18.32 -5.15 3.88
N ALA A 327 -17.24 -4.70 4.48
CA ALA A 327 -17.09 -3.32 4.96
C ALA A 327 -17.40 -2.29 3.85
N TRP A 328 -18.05 -1.17 4.20
CA TRP A 328 -18.27 -0.07 3.25
C TRP A 328 -16.94 0.46 2.68
N HIS A 329 -15.96 0.57 3.55
CA HIS A 329 -14.58 0.85 3.20
C HIS A 329 -13.64 0.16 4.20
N GLU A 330 -12.63 -0.57 3.69
CA GLU A 330 -11.61 -1.23 4.51
C GLU A 330 -10.23 -0.65 4.13
N PRO A 331 -9.60 0.16 4.99
CA PRO A 331 -8.33 0.82 4.65
C PRO A 331 -7.24 -0.16 4.20
N PHE A 332 -7.04 -1.25 4.91
CA PHE A 332 -6.08 -2.30 4.52
C PHE A 332 -6.69 -3.70 4.52
N GLY A 333 -7.33 -4.12 5.64
CA GLY A 333 -7.92 -5.44 5.79
C GLY A 333 -6.98 -6.45 6.46
N LEU A 334 -6.51 -6.16 7.66
CA LEU A 334 -5.67 -7.11 8.43
C LEU A 334 -6.34 -8.48 8.56
N THR A 335 -7.65 -8.53 8.85
CA THR A 335 -8.41 -9.78 8.97
C THR A 335 -8.54 -10.54 7.63
N VAL A 336 -8.51 -9.84 6.50
CA VAL A 336 -8.44 -10.44 5.15
C VAL A 336 -7.10 -11.17 4.96
N VAL A 337 -6.01 -10.52 5.37
CA VAL A 337 -4.67 -11.12 5.33
C VAL A 337 -4.56 -12.29 6.31
N GLU A 338 -5.11 -12.16 7.54
CA GLU A 338 -5.16 -13.24 8.53
C GLU A 338 -5.86 -14.48 7.98
N ALA A 339 -7.03 -14.30 7.37
CA ALA A 339 -7.77 -15.38 6.74
C ALA A 339 -6.95 -16.06 5.62
N ALA A 340 -6.34 -15.28 4.73
CA ALA A 340 -5.49 -15.80 3.67
C ALA A 340 -4.26 -16.56 4.21
N GLN A 341 -3.58 -16.04 5.24
CA GLN A 341 -2.47 -16.73 5.90
C GLN A 341 -2.91 -18.01 6.62
N ALA A 342 -4.14 -18.08 7.08
CA ALA A 342 -4.73 -19.31 7.63
C ALA A 342 -5.11 -20.33 6.55
N GLY A 343 -5.17 -19.93 5.27
CA GLY A 343 -5.59 -20.78 4.16
C GLY A 343 -7.10 -20.73 3.90
N VAL A 344 -7.77 -19.67 4.34
CA VAL A 344 -9.21 -19.46 4.11
C VAL A 344 -9.41 -18.59 2.87
N PRO A 345 -10.28 -18.97 1.91
CA PRO A 345 -10.62 -18.11 0.78
C PRO A 345 -11.44 -16.91 1.28
N VAL A 346 -11.30 -15.76 0.60
CA VAL A 346 -11.83 -14.49 1.09
C VAL A 346 -12.80 -13.87 0.09
N VAL A 347 -13.96 -13.42 0.57
CA VAL A 347 -14.83 -12.47 -0.12
C VAL A 347 -14.74 -11.14 0.62
N ALA A 348 -14.31 -10.08 -0.04
CA ALA A 348 -14.12 -8.78 0.60
C ALA A 348 -14.61 -7.62 -0.26
N THR A 349 -14.84 -6.48 0.39
CA THR A 349 -15.19 -5.24 -0.31
C THR A 349 -14.12 -4.85 -1.34
N ARG A 350 -14.58 -4.32 -2.47
CA ARG A 350 -13.68 -3.70 -3.47
C ARG A 350 -13.16 -2.32 -3.07
N SER A 351 -13.71 -1.73 -1.99
CA SER A 351 -13.38 -0.39 -1.52
C SER A 351 -12.21 -0.44 -0.53
N GLY A 352 -11.06 0.09 -0.96
CA GLY A 352 -9.84 0.18 -0.13
C GLY A 352 -8.83 -0.93 -0.36
N GLY A 353 -8.12 -1.31 0.70
CA GLY A 353 -6.99 -2.24 0.69
C GLY A 353 -7.26 -3.68 0.22
N PRO A 354 -8.45 -4.28 0.48
CA PRO A 354 -8.71 -5.66 0.06
C PRO A 354 -8.53 -5.92 -1.43
N SER A 355 -8.79 -4.91 -2.30
CA SER A 355 -8.53 -5.03 -3.73
C SER A 355 -7.06 -5.31 -4.04
N SER A 356 -6.14 -4.64 -3.35
CA SER A 356 -4.70 -4.90 -3.47
C SER A 356 -4.33 -6.26 -2.88
N VAL A 357 -4.88 -6.61 -1.70
CA VAL A 357 -4.57 -7.87 -1.02
C VAL A 357 -4.99 -9.07 -1.87
N ILE A 358 -6.23 -9.09 -2.37
CA ILE A 358 -6.74 -10.18 -3.22
C ILE A 358 -5.96 -10.26 -4.54
N GLY A 359 -5.61 -9.13 -5.15
CA GLY A 359 -4.75 -9.09 -6.33
C GLY A 359 -3.36 -9.69 -6.08
N ASP A 360 -2.73 -9.35 -4.97
CA ASP A 360 -1.40 -9.82 -4.59
C ASP A 360 -1.37 -11.35 -4.28
N ILE A 361 -2.37 -11.86 -3.57
CA ILE A 361 -2.44 -13.29 -3.22
C ILE A 361 -2.99 -14.16 -4.36
N GLY A 362 -3.78 -13.56 -5.27
CA GLY A 362 -4.29 -14.20 -6.49
C GLY A 362 -5.48 -15.14 -6.28
N TYR A 363 -6.13 -15.14 -5.11
CA TYR A 363 -7.33 -15.93 -4.85
C TYR A 363 -8.25 -15.27 -3.83
N GLY A 364 -9.53 -15.15 -4.18
CA GLY A 364 -10.60 -14.50 -3.44
C GLY A 364 -11.55 -13.76 -4.38
N ALA A 365 -12.57 -13.12 -3.85
CA ALA A 365 -13.53 -12.36 -4.63
C ALA A 365 -13.74 -10.95 -4.05
N LEU A 366 -13.93 -9.97 -4.92
CA LEU A 366 -14.26 -8.60 -4.58
C LEU A 366 -15.73 -8.32 -4.85
N VAL A 367 -16.42 -7.70 -3.90
CA VAL A 367 -17.85 -7.37 -3.98
C VAL A 367 -18.10 -5.89 -3.75
N ASP A 368 -19.23 -5.41 -4.28
CA ASP A 368 -19.81 -4.15 -3.85
C ASP A 368 -20.50 -4.37 -2.50
N PRO A 369 -20.13 -3.65 -1.43
CA PRO A 369 -20.69 -3.87 -0.09
C PRO A 369 -22.20 -3.59 0.01
N GLY A 370 -22.79 -2.87 -0.95
CA GLY A 370 -24.23 -2.64 -1.04
C GLY A 370 -25.01 -3.76 -1.75
N ASN A 371 -24.33 -4.71 -2.41
CA ASN A 371 -24.97 -5.77 -3.19
C ASN A 371 -24.94 -7.12 -2.44
N THR A 372 -25.98 -7.38 -1.63
CA THR A 372 -26.13 -8.62 -0.85
C THR A 372 -26.26 -9.87 -1.72
N ALA A 373 -26.86 -9.76 -2.90
CA ALA A 373 -27.02 -10.88 -3.82
C ALA A 373 -25.68 -11.31 -4.43
N ASP A 374 -24.83 -10.35 -4.87
CA ASP A 374 -23.48 -10.65 -5.36
C ASP A 374 -22.61 -11.21 -4.22
N LEU A 375 -22.73 -10.65 -3.00
CA LEU A 375 -22.02 -11.17 -1.82
C LEU A 375 -22.39 -12.65 -1.56
N ALA A 376 -23.67 -13.00 -1.56
CA ALA A 376 -24.12 -14.37 -1.38
C ALA A 376 -23.60 -15.30 -2.50
N GLN A 377 -23.63 -14.84 -3.75
CA GLN A 377 -23.15 -15.62 -4.88
C GLN A 377 -21.64 -15.87 -4.80
N ARG A 378 -20.82 -14.85 -4.48
CA ARG A 378 -19.36 -15.01 -4.34
C ARG A 378 -18.98 -15.93 -3.18
N LEU A 379 -19.71 -15.86 -2.07
CA LEU A 379 -19.52 -16.81 -0.96
C LEU A 379 -19.78 -18.25 -1.42
N LEU A 380 -20.87 -18.49 -2.16
CA LEU A 380 -21.19 -19.81 -2.72
C LEU A 380 -20.15 -20.27 -3.76
N ASP A 381 -19.67 -19.39 -4.63
CA ASP A 381 -18.67 -19.71 -5.64
C ASP A 381 -17.39 -20.23 -4.98
N LEU A 382 -16.92 -19.58 -3.89
CA LEU A 382 -15.70 -20.00 -3.20
C LEU A 382 -15.91 -21.25 -2.32
N LEU A 383 -17.10 -21.44 -1.74
CA LEU A 383 -17.44 -22.66 -1.00
C LEU A 383 -17.47 -23.90 -1.91
N ASN A 384 -17.89 -23.73 -3.17
CA ASN A 384 -18.04 -24.82 -4.15
C ASN A 384 -16.90 -24.86 -5.19
N ASP A 385 -15.80 -24.13 -5.03
CA ASP A 385 -14.69 -24.13 -5.97
C ASP A 385 -13.98 -25.49 -5.95
N PRO A 386 -13.98 -26.25 -7.06
CA PRO A 386 -13.34 -27.58 -7.12
C PRO A 386 -11.81 -27.51 -6.96
N GLU A 387 -11.19 -26.37 -7.22
CA GLU A 387 -9.75 -26.15 -7.06
C GLU A 387 -9.38 -25.44 -5.76
N ARG A 388 -10.32 -25.30 -4.84
CA ARG A 388 -10.20 -24.54 -3.60
C ARG A 388 -8.91 -24.83 -2.84
N ASP A 389 -8.63 -26.09 -2.56
CA ASP A 389 -7.50 -26.49 -1.71
C ASP A 389 -6.16 -26.07 -2.31
N ARG A 390 -5.97 -26.26 -3.62
CA ARG A 390 -4.77 -25.82 -4.34
C ARG A 390 -4.65 -24.30 -4.31
N ARG A 391 -5.72 -23.59 -4.66
CA ARG A 391 -5.73 -22.12 -4.71
C ARG A 391 -5.52 -21.48 -3.34
N CYS A 392 -6.12 -22.04 -2.29
CA CYS A 392 -5.89 -21.61 -0.90
C CYS A 392 -4.44 -21.83 -0.48
N ALA A 393 -3.83 -22.98 -0.82
CA ALA A 393 -2.43 -23.25 -0.51
C ALA A 393 -1.49 -22.23 -1.20
N ASP A 394 -1.71 -21.94 -2.49
CA ASP A 394 -0.93 -20.96 -3.24
C ASP A 394 -1.10 -19.54 -2.67
N ALA A 395 -2.33 -19.14 -2.36
CA ALA A 395 -2.64 -17.83 -1.74
C ALA A 395 -2.01 -17.68 -0.36
N ARG A 396 -2.05 -18.74 0.45
CA ARG A 396 -1.42 -18.78 1.77
C ARG A 396 0.09 -18.56 1.69
N VAL A 397 0.77 -19.24 0.77
CA VAL A 397 2.22 -19.08 0.56
C VAL A 397 2.54 -17.63 0.21
N LYS A 398 1.78 -17.02 -0.70
CA LYS A 398 1.95 -15.62 -1.08
C LYS A 398 1.66 -14.67 0.09
N ALA A 399 0.54 -14.85 0.80
CA ALA A 399 0.17 -14.03 1.95
C ALA A 399 1.23 -14.08 3.06
N CYS A 400 1.74 -15.27 3.39
CA CYS A 400 2.82 -15.45 4.37
C CYS A 400 4.14 -14.81 3.94
N LYS A 401 4.41 -14.71 2.64
CA LYS A 401 5.62 -14.08 2.11
C LYS A 401 5.53 -12.56 2.05
N LEU A 402 4.38 -12.02 1.62
CA LEU A 402 4.22 -10.59 1.32
C LEU A 402 3.91 -9.76 2.57
N TYR A 403 3.18 -10.32 3.55
CA TYR A 403 2.67 -9.58 4.70
C TYR A 403 3.42 -9.97 5.98
N GLN A 404 4.72 -9.63 6.02
CA GLN A 404 5.61 -9.90 7.16
C GLN A 404 6.08 -8.62 7.82
N TRP A 405 5.97 -8.53 9.14
CA TRP A 405 6.52 -7.41 9.90
C TRP A 405 8.02 -7.21 9.71
N LYS A 406 8.78 -8.30 9.49
CA LYS A 406 10.22 -8.22 9.22
C LYS A 406 10.50 -7.43 7.93
N GLN A 407 9.72 -7.69 6.87
CA GLN A 407 9.85 -6.96 5.61
C GLN A 407 9.46 -5.50 5.78
N TRP A 408 8.31 -5.24 6.43
CA TRP A 408 7.86 -3.88 6.73
C TRP A 408 8.93 -3.08 7.49
N ALA A 409 9.53 -3.70 8.54
CA ALA A 409 10.58 -3.05 9.33
C ALA A 409 11.82 -2.72 8.49
N SER A 410 12.26 -3.64 7.63
CA SER A 410 13.41 -3.41 6.76
C SER A 410 13.16 -2.28 5.77
N GLU A 411 12.00 -2.26 5.11
CA GLU A 411 11.61 -1.23 4.15
C GLU A 411 11.42 0.14 4.83
N SER A 412 10.73 0.18 5.98
CA SER A 412 10.52 1.43 6.73
C SER A 412 11.84 2.04 7.23
N VAL A 413 12.77 1.21 7.71
CA VAL A 413 14.08 1.68 8.18
C VAL A 413 14.95 2.19 7.01
N CYS A 414 14.81 1.65 5.80
CA CYS A 414 15.44 2.23 4.61
C CYS A 414 14.90 3.65 4.36
N VAL A 415 13.58 3.83 4.38
CA VAL A 415 12.95 5.16 4.24
C VAL A 415 13.44 6.13 5.33
N TYR A 416 13.50 5.68 6.59
CA TYR A 416 13.95 6.52 7.71
C TYR A 416 15.40 6.94 7.55
N ARG A 417 16.26 6.03 7.10
CA ARG A 417 17.68 6.32 6.85
C ARG A 417 17.84 7.33 5.74
N ASP A 418 17.14 7.15 4.65
CA ASP A 418 17.18 8.08 3.51
C ASP A 418 16.76 9.49 3.95
N ILE A 419 15.77 9.61 4.81
CA ILE A 419 15.29 10.87 5.35
C ILE A 419 16.27 11.47 6.39
N ALA A 420 16.83 10.66 7.28
CA ALA A 420 17.75 11.13 8.34
C ALA A 420 19.13 11.51 7.81
N THR A 421 19.59 10.88 6.71
CA THR A 421 20.95 11.09 6.16
C THR A 421 20.99 12.06 4.97
N ARG A 422 19.88 12.74 4.67
CA ARG A 422 19.76 13.65 3.52
C ARG A 422 20.86 14.70 3.51
N ARG A 423 21.76 14.59 2.55
CA ARG A 423 22.69 15.64 2.11
C ARG A 423 22.40 15.94 0.66
N ALA A 424 22.29 17.22 0.31
CA ALA A 424 22.18 17.64 -1.08
C ALA A 424 23.36 17.04 -1.88
N LYS A 425 23.06 16.22 -2.90
CA LYS A 425 24.07 15.88 -3.91
C LYS A 425 24.44 17.19 -4.59
N ALA A 426 25.72 17.58 -4.53
CA ALA A 426 26.23 18.71 -5.31
C ALA A 426 25.95 18.42 -6.81
N HIS A 427 25.48 19.41 -7.55
CA HIS A 427 25.25 19.31 -8.99
C HIS A 427 26.60 19.09 -9.68
N GLN A 428 26.94 17.84 -9.98
CA GLN A 428 28.01 17.50 -10.88
C GLN A 428 27.51 17.58 -12.33
N LYS A 429 28.36 18.00 -13.24
CA LYS A 429 28.04 18.09 -14.67
C LYS A 429 27.85 16.68 -15.22
N VAL A 430 26.60 16.33 -15.52
CA VAL A 430 26.22 15.05 -16.13
C VAL A 430 26.62 15.05 -17.59
N SER A 431 27.19 13.97 -18.08
CA SER A 431 27.59 13.80 -19.48
C SER A 431 26.69 12.82 -20.25
N ARG A 432 25.87 12.04 -19.56
CA ARG A 432 24.99 11.00 -20.16
C ARG A 432 23.72 10.77 -19.35
N ILE A 433 22.71 10.27 -20.06
CA ILE A 433 21.51 9.68 -19.44
C ILE A 433 21.52 8.18 -19.67
N LEU A 434 21.32 7.39 -18.60
CA LEU A 434 20.97 5.98 -18.67
C LEU A 434 19.50 5.82 -18.34
N ALA A 435 18.68 5.48 -19.32
CA ALA A 435 17.26 5.25 -19.19
C ALA A 435 16.97 3.73 -19.18
N CYS A 436 16.48 3.19 -18.06
CA CYS A 436 16.16 1.78 -17.91
C CYS A 436 14.68 1.56 -17.64
N ASP A 437 14.09 0.55 -18.28
CA ASP A 437 12.85 -0.02 -17.78
C ASP A 437 13.09 -0.84 -16.50
N VAL A 438 12.03 -1.14 -15.75
CA VAL A 438 12.11 -1.87 -14.47
C VAL A 438 11.79 -3.34 -14.63
N ASP A 439 10.56 -3.61 -15.11
CA ASP A 439 9.98 -4.95 -15.10
C ASP A 439 10.57 -5.81 -16.22
N GLY A 440 11.30 -6.87 -15.86
CA GLY A 440 11.98 -7.70 -16.86
C GLY A 440 13.31 -7.13 -17.35
N THR A 441 13.65 -5.88 -16.99
CA THR A 441 14.92 -5.23 -17.37
C THR A 441 15.87 -5.11 -16.19
N LEU A 442 15.48 -4.42 -15.10
CA LEU A 442 16.28 -4.33 -13.87
C LEU A 442 15.88 -5.35 -12.82
N THR A 443 14.64 -5.86 -12.91
CA THR A 443 14.09 -6.88 -12.00
C THR A 443 14.04 -8.26 -12.69
N GLY A 444 14.04 -9.33 -11.87
CA GLY A 444 14.02 -10.73 -12.34
C GLY A 444 15.10 -11.57 -11.66
N ASP A 445 16.28 -11.00 -11.40
CA ASP A 445 17.35 -11.60 -10.60
C ASP A 445 17.86 -10.62 -9.54
N ARG A 446 17.74 -10.99 -8.26
CA ARG A 446 18.09 -10.10 -7.14
C ARG A 446 19.58 -9.78 -7.04
N ARG A 447 20.44 -10.72 -7.43
CA ARG A 447 21.88 -10.52 -7.35
C ARG A 447 22.34 -9.45 -8.33
N SER A 448 21.93 -9.58 -9.58
CA SER A 448 22.28 -8.62 -10.63
C SER A 448 21.61 -7.26 -10.41
N ALA A 449 20.39 -7.20 -9.85
CA ALA A 449 19.77 -5.95 -9.46
C ALA A 449 20.58 -5.20 -8.40
N ALA A 450 21.06 -5.89 -7.36
CA ALA A 450 21.92 -5.30 -6.34
C ALA A 450 23.30 -4.88 -6.90
N GLU A 451 23.85 -5.62 -7.88
CA GLU A 451 25.09 -5.24 -8.58
C GLU A 451 24.88 -3.97 -9.43
N PHE A 452 23.72 -3.85 -10.11
CA PHE A 452 23.35 -2.63 -10.81
C PHE A 452 23.20 -1.44 -9.85
N GLY A 453 22.56 -1.64 -8.69
CA GLY A 453 22.45 -0.62 -7.65
C GLY A 453 23.81 -0.11 -7.19
N LYS A 454 24.79 -1.00 -7.00
CA LYS A 454 26.18 -0.63 -6.66
C LYS A 454 26.89 0.10 -7.80
N TRP A 455 26.65 -0.31 -9.04
CA TRP A 455 27.21 0.34 -10.22
C TRP A 455 26.68 1.77 -10.36
N SER A 456 25.36 1.95 -10.28
CA SER A 456 24.71 3.26 -10.42
C SER A 456 25.12 4.24 -9.32
N ALA A 457 25.31 3.77 -8.08
CA ALA A 457 25.76 4.59 -6.95
C ALA A 457 27.15 5.18 -7.12
N LYS A 458 28.02 4.56 -7.96
CA LYS A 458 29.39 4.98 -8.21
C LYS A 458 29.55 5.91 -9.41
N ARG A 459 28.50 6.08 -10.23
CA ARG A 459 28.55 6.90 -11.45
C ARG A 459 28.07 8.32 -11.15
N GLU A 460 29.02 9.25 -11.18
CA GLU A 460 28.77 10.66 -10.93
C GLU A 460 28.51 11.44 -12.23
N ASP A 461 28.99 10.91 -13.36
CA ASP A 461 28.88 11.47 -14.72
C ASP A 461 27.61 11.08 -15.47
N THR A 462 26.79 10.18 -14.90
CA THR A 462 25.61 9.59 -15.54
C THR A 462 24.35 9.86 -14.73
N CYS A 463 23.36 10.49 -15.36
CA CYS A 463 22.01 10.63 -14.82
C CYS A 463 21.27 9.29 -15.00
N VAL A 464 20.87 8.65 -13.91
CA VAL A 464 20.10 7.42 -13.95
C VAL A 464 18.61 7.76 -13.97
N LEU A 465 17.94 7.39 -15.08
CA LEU A 465 16.53 7.56 -15.30
C LEU A 465 15.85 6.19 -15.37
N ILE A 466 14.85 5.96 -14.56
CA ILE A 466 13.99 4.78 -14.64
C ILE A 466 12.70 5.15 -15.36
N ALA A 467 12.35 4.42 -16.44
CA ALA A 467 11.16 4.65 -17.25
C ALA A 467 10.22 3.42 -17.21
N THR A 468 9.06 3.54 -16.56
CA THR A 468 8.14 2.42 -16.30
C THR A 468 6.69 2.74 -16.63
N GLY A 469 5.90 1.71 -16.90
CA GLY A 469 4.43 1.81 -17.00
C GLY A 469 3.72 2.01 -15.66
N ARG A 470 4.41 1.79 -14.54
CA ARG A 470 3.88 1.90 -13.18
C ARG A 470 3.63 3.34 -12.77
N SER A 471 2.77 3.53 -11.76
CA SER A 471 2.64 4.81 -11.05
C SER A 471 3.89 5.09 -10.21
N ILE A 472 4.06 6.34 -9.74
CA ILE A 472 5.19 6.73 -8.89
C ILE A 472 5.27 5.89 -7.60
N SER A 473 4.14 5.61 -6.94
CA SER A 473 4.10 4.82 -5.70
C SER A 473 4.52 3.37 -5.94
N GLU A 474 4.07 2.76 -7.04
CA GLU A 474 4.44 1.39 -7.40
C GLU A 474 5.88 1.28 -7.90
N ALA A 475 6.36 2.27 -8.67
CA ALA A 475 7.76 2.34 -9.10
C ALA A 475 8.71 2.39 -7.90
N ARG A 476 8.44 3.27 -6.93
CA ARG A 476 9.22 3.37 -5.69
C ARG A 476 9.19 2.10 -4.86
N ARG A 477 8.01 1.46 -4.77
CA ARG A 477 7.87 0.17 -4.09
C ARG A 477 8.75 -0.91 -4.71
N VAL A 478 8.76 -1.02 -6.04
CA VAL A 478 9.59 -2.01 -6.73
C VAL A 478 11.09 -1.70 -6.57
N ILE A 479 11.48 -0.44 -6.70
CA ILE A 479 12.87 0.00 -6.50
C ILE A 479 13.36 -0.39 -5.11
N ALA A 480 12.58 -0.11 -4.07
CA ALA A 480 12.91 -0.48 -2.69
C ALA A 480 12.94 -2.01 -2.49
N ALA A 481 11.95 -2.74 -3.02
CA ALA A 481 11.86 -4.20 -2.88
C ALA A 481 13.02 -4.95 -3.57
N TRP A 482 13.65 -4.35 -4.58
CA TRP A 482 14.76 -4.93 -5.34
C TRP A 482 16.13 -4.37 -4.96
N ASP A 483 16.22 -3.55 -3.93
CA ASP A 483 17.45 -2.90 -3.46
C ASP A 483 18.16 -2.09 -4.55
N LEU A 484 17.37 -1.52 -5.45
CA LEU A 484 17.84 -0.59 -6.48
C LEU A 484 18.07 0.77 -5.83
N GLN A 485 19.14 1.47 -6.24
CA GLN A 485 19.37 2.84 -5.80
C GLN A 485 18.25 3.78 -6.29
N CYS A 486 17.96 4.82 -5.52
CA CYS A 486 17.03 5.86 -5.96
C CYS A 486 17.56 6.52 -7.24
N PRO A 487 16.87 6.43 -8.38
CA PRO A 487 17.29 7.08 -9.60
C PRO A 487 17.15 8.60 -9.47
N ASP A 488 17.91 9.34 -10.29
CA ASP A 488 17.84 10.80 -10.34
C ASP A 488 16.47 11.26 -10.92
N ILE A 489 15.90 10.45 -11.82
CA ILE A 489 14.64 10.72 -12.49
C ILE A 489 13.78 9.44 -12.55
N LEU A 490 12.50 9.58 -12.23
CA LEU A 490 11.48 8.58 -12.49
C LEU A 490 10.53 9.06 -13.59
N VAL A 491 10.44 8.31 -14.66
CA VAL A 491 9.46 8.49 -15.73
C VAL A 491 8.41 7.40 -15.54
N THR A 492 7.18 7.78 -15.17
CA THR A 492 6.12 6.87 -14.78
C THR A 492 4.92 6.93 -15.72
N SER A 493 3.96 6.01 -15.52
CA SER A 493 2.71 5.98 -16.30
C SER A 493 2.95 5.96 -17.82
N VAL A 494 3.90 5.11 -18.28
CA VAL A 494 4.31 4.95 -19.70
C VAL A 494 4.88 6.25 -20.31
N GLY A 495 5.54 7.08 -19.51
CA GLY A 495 6.16 8.33 -20.00
C GLY A 495 5.24 9.54 -19.96
N SER A 496 4.12 9.49 -19.26
CA SER A 496 3.23 10.64 -19.10
C SER A 496 3.53 11.47 -17.84
N GLU A 497 4.44 11.03 -16.99
CA GLU A 497 4.85 11.76 -15.78
C GLU A 497 6.37 11.71 -15.63
N ILE A 498 7.00 12.85 -15.36
CA ILE A 498 8.42 12.95 -14.98
C ILE A 498 8.50 13.43 -13.54
N TRP A 499 9.24 12.69 -12.73
CA TRP A 499 9.50 12.99 -11.33
C TRP A 499 11.00 13.12 -11.12
N ARG A 500 11.48 14.27 -10.66
CA ARG A 500 12.89 14.52 -10.38
C ARG A 500 13.18 14.37 -8.91
N TYR A 501 14.24 13.63 -8.60
CA TYR A 501 14.74 13.52 -7.24
C TYR A 501 15.41 14.85 -6.84
N ASP A 502 14.98 15.44 -5.74
CA ASP A 502 15.46 16.75 -5.30
C ASP A 502 16.75 16.71 -4.48
N GLY A 503 17.34 15.53 -4.32
CA GLY A 503 18.50 15.30 -3.46
C GLY A 503 18.21 15.23 -1.97
N TRP A 504 16.97 15.59 -1.58
CA TRP A 504 16.50 15.58 -0.19
C TRP A 504 15.60 14.39 0.12
N GLY A 505 15.49 13.43 -0.82
CA GLY A 505 14.69 12.21 -0.71
C GLY A 505 13.28 12.35 -1.26
N GLU A 506 12.96 13.42 -1.96
CA GLU A 506 11.67 13.65 -2.56
C GLU A 506 11.75 13.59 -4.09
N TYR A 507 10.71 13.03 -4.69
CA TYR A 507 10.47 13.15 -6.11
C TYR A 507 9.43 14.22 -6.36
N ARG A 508 9.77 15.24 -7.13
CA ARG A 508 8.87 16.33 -7.51
C ARG A 508 8.41 16.18 -8.95
N LEU A 509 7.09 16.29 -9.15
CA LEU A 509 6.52 16.26 -10.50
C LEU A 509 7.04 17.44 -11.33
N CYS A 510 7.52 17.13 -12.53
CA CYS A 510 7.94 18.15 -13.50
C CYS A 510 6.70 18.81 -14.13
N ARG A 511 6.30 19.95 -13.58
CA ARG A 511 5.11 20.67 -14.05
C ARG A 511 5.27 21.15 -15.51
N SER A 512 6.44 21.64 -15.90
CA SER A 512 6.70 22.09 -17.27
C SER A 512 6.53 20.97 -18.31
N TYR A 513 6.92 19.73 -17.99
CA TYR A 513 6.62 18.58 -18.86
C TYR A 513 5.14 18.25 -18.87
N ALA A 514 4.51 18.26 -17.70
CA ALA A 514 3.08 18.01 -17.58
C ALA A 514 2.24 19.00 -18.38
N ASP A 515 2.62 20.28 -18.39
CA ASP A 515 1.97 21.33 -19.18
C ASP A 515 2.17 21.10 -20.69
N CYS A 516 3.38 20.72 -21.11
CA CYS A 516 3.66 20.40 -22.52
C CYS A 516 2.83 19.23 -23.06
N ILE A 517 2.63 18.18 -22.29
CA ILE A 517 1.85 17.01 -22.75
C ILE A 517 0.34 17.20 -22.59
N ALA A 518 -0.10 18.12 -21.73
CA ALA A 518 -1.52 18.41 -21.51
C ALA A 518 -2.16 19.15 -22.69
N GLU A 519 -1.35 19.79 -23.56
CA GLU A 519 -1.84 20.48 -24.74
C GLU A 519 -2.51 19.50 -25.71
N GLY A 520 -3.78 19.77 -26.05
CA GLY A 520 -4.58 18.90 -26.90
C GLY A 520 -5.07 17.58 -26.26
N TRP A 521 -4.86 17.37 -24.97
CA TRP A 521 -5.32 16.18 -24.26
C TRP A 521 -6.76 16.32 -23.76
N HIS A 522 -7.71 15.75 -24.50
CA HIS A 522 -9.14 15.76 -24.20
C HIS A 522 -9.58 14.44 -23.54
N ARG A 523 -9.13 14.20 -22.30
CA ARG A 523 -9.27 12.92 -21.59
C ARG A 523 -10.72 12.42 -21.55
N GLU A 524 -11.68 13.29 -21.23
CA GLU A 524 -13.10 12.90 -21.09
C GLU A 524 -13.72 12.51 -22.43
N ASP A 525 -13.40 13.24 -23.50
CA ASP A 525 -13.92 12.95 -24.83
C ASP A 525 -13.31 11.66 -25.39
N ILE A 526 -12.02 11.45 -25.17
CA ILE A 526 -11.35 10.18 -25.48
C ILE A 526 -12.02 9.02 -24.72
N ALA A 527 -12.28 9.16 -23.43
CA ALA A 527 -12.93 8.12 -22.63
C ALA A 527 -14.35 7.80 -23.14
N LYS A 528 -15.14 8.83 -23.54
CA LYS A 528 -16.48 8.64 -24.12
C LYS A 528 -16.42 7.86 -25.44
N VAL A 529 -15.50 8.23 -26.32
CA VAL A 529 -15.33 7.55 -27.63
C VAL A 529 -14.92 6.09 -27.43
N ILE A 530 -13.98 5.82 -26.53
CA ILE A 530 -13.50 4.46 -26.25
C ILE A 530 -14.58 3.59 -25.58
N ALA A 531 -15.45 4.18 -24.74
CA ALA A 531 -16.58 3.45 -24.16
C ALA A 531 -17.48 2.80 -25.23
N GLY A 532 -17.63 3.43 -26.40
CA GLY A 532 -18.35 2.87 -27.55
C GLY A 532 -17.72 1.63 -28.19
N LEU A 533 -16.45 1.33 -27.88
CA LEU A 533 -15.72 0.17 -28.43
C LEU A 533 -15.90 -1.12 -27.61
N GLY A 534 -16.52 -1.06 -26.43
CA GLY A 534 -16.78 -2.21 -25.57
C GLY A 534 -15.51 -2.82 -24.93
N LEU A 535 -14.42 -2.05 -24.83
CA LEU A 535 -13.19 -2.50 -24.16
C LEU A 535 -13.35 -2.50 -22.65
N THR A 536 -12.78 -3.50 -21.99
CA THR A 536 -12.74 -3.58 -20.54
C THR A 536 -11.69 -2.61 -19.99
N SER A 537 -12.13 -1.66 -19.17
CA SER A 537 -11.24 -0.72 -18.46
C SER A 537 -10.40 -1.48 -17.43
N GLN A 538 -9.13 -1.11 -17.27
CA GLN A 538 -8.32 -1.53 -16.14
C GLN A 538 -8.83 -0.89 -14.84
N ALA A 539 -8.27 -1.28 -13.69
CA ALA A 539 -8.69 -0.76 -12.40
C ALA A 539 -8.67 0.79 -12.36
N MET A 540 -9.54 1.38 -11.53
CA MET A 540 -9.64 2.84 -11.40
C MET A 540 -8.30 3.50 -11.09
N LEU A 541 -7.43 2.83 -10.31
CA LEU A 541 -6.11 3.33 -9.96
C LEU A 541 -5.10 3.31 -11.13
N ASP A 542 -5.39 2.62 -12.21
CA ASP A 542 -4.60 2.63 -13.44
C ASP A 542 -5.03 3.75 -14.40
N GLN A 543 -6.20 4.36 -14.14
CA GLN A 543 -6.71 5.52 -14.86
C GLN A 543 -6.07 6.79 -14.29
N ARG A 544 -5.03 7.31 -14.96
CA ARG A 544 -4.28 8.49 -14.49
C ARG A 544 -4.74 9.77 -15.17
N ARG A 545 -4.28 10.93 -14.69
CA ARG A 545 -4.60 12.23 -15.28
C ARG A 545 -4.25 12.29 -16.78
N TRP A 546 -3.10 11.74 -17.15
CA TRP A 546 -2.58 11.71 -18.53
C TRP A 546 -2.46 10.28 -19.08
N LYS A 547 -3.29 9.36 -18.59
CA LYS A 547 -3.32 7.98 -19.08
C LYS A 547 -4.71 7.37 -18.90
N LEU A 548 -5.21 6.71 -19.95
CA LEU A 548 -6.37 5.83 -19.89
C LEU A 548 -5.92 4.41 -20.23
N SER A 549 -6.33 3.43 -19.44
CA SER A 549 -5.83 2.05 -19.50
C SER A 549 -6.95 1.04 -19.69
N TYR A 550 -6.80 0.15 -20.69
CA TYR A 550 -7.79 -0.86 -21.06
C TYR A 550 -7.13 -2.20 -21.28
N PHE A 551 -7.94 -3.27 -21.24
CA PHE A 551 -7.55 -4.57 -21.72
C PHE A 551 -7.94 -4.72 -23.18
N GLY A 552 -7.04 -5.27 -24.03
CA GLY A 552 -7.30 -5.48 -25.44
C GLY A 552 -6.11 -6.02 -26.20
N SER A 553 -6.39 -6.59 -27.37
CA SER A 553 -5.40 -7.18 -28.28
C SER A 553 -4.72 -6.12 -29.16
N ALA A 554 -3.74 -6.54 -29.97
CA ALA A 554 -3.15 -5.69 -31.01
C ALA A 554 -4.16 -5.20 -32.06
N ALA A 555 -5.19 -5.98 -32.34
CA ALA A 555 -6.28 -5.57 -33.22
C ALA A 555 -7.11 -4.46 -32.57
N ASP A 556 -7.40 -4.57 -31.27
CA ASP A 556 -8.11 -3.55 -30.51
C ASP A 556 -7.31 -2.25 -30.41
N SER A 557 -5.99 -2.33 -30.21
CA SER A 557 -5.10 -1.16 -30.21
C SER A 557 -5.17 -0.37 -31.53
N ARG A 558 -5.16 -1.08 -32.67
CA ARG A 558 -5.33 -0.44 -33.99
C ARG A 558 -6.72 0.17 -34.15
N ARG A 559 -7.77 -0.52 -33.71
CA ARG A 559 -9.15 -0.02 -33.75
C ARG A 559 -9.28 1.24 -32.88
N VAL A 560 -8.70 1.27 -31.71
CA VAL A 560 -8.64 2.46 -30.84
C VAL A 560 -7.97 3.62 -31.56
N SER A 561 -6.77 3.40 -32.12
CA SER A 561 -6.03 4.46 -32.85
C SER A 561 -6.82 5.03 -34.01
N GLN A 562 -7.46 4.16 -34.80
CA GLN A 562 -8.28 4.59 -35.94
C GLN A 562 -9.51 5.38 -35.47
N THR A 563 -10.22 4.87 -34.47
CA THR A 563 -11.42 5.56 -33.95
C THR A 563 -11.10 6.95 -33.39
N LEU A 564 -9.99 7.10 -32.66
CA LEU A 564 -9.56 8.40 -32.15
C LEU A 564 -9.22 9.37 -33.30
N ALA A 565 -8.52 8.88 -34.32
CA ALA A 565 -8.21 9.68 -35.51
C ALA A 565 -9.48 10.12 -36.27
N ASP A 566 -10.46 9.23 -36.43
CA ASP A 566 -11.75 9.53 -37.11
C ASP A 566 -12.55 10.61 -36.34
N HIS A 567 -12.35 10.73 -35.02
CA HIS A 567 -12.96 11.77 -34.20
C HIS A 567 -12.09 13.03 -34.02
N GLY A 568 -10.93 13.09 -34.68
CA GLY A 568 -10.00 14.23 -34.56
C GLY A 568 -9.34 14.36 -33.17
N LEU A 569 -9.34 13.29 -32.39
CA LEU A 569 -8.76 13.27 -31.04
C LEU A 569 -7.30 12.86 -31.12
N LEU A 570 -6.40 13.78 -30.79
CA LEU A 570 -4.97 13.53 -30.79
C LEU A 570 -4.57 12.75 -29.52
N ALA A 571 -4.17 11.50 -29.71
CA ALA A 571 -3.68 10.65 -28.62
C ALA A 571 -2.65 9.62 -29.15
N ARG A 572 -1.79 9.17 -28.26
CA ARG A 572 -0.84 8.09 -28.51
C ARG A 572 -1.38 6.81 -27.89
N VAL A 573 -1.48 5.75 -28.66
CA VAL A 573 -1.90 4.43 -28.20
C VAL A 573 -0.68 3.53 -28.09
N VAL A 574 -0.43 2.99 -26.89
CA VAL A 574 0.69 2.10 -26.58
C VAL A 574 0.13 0.76 -26.17
N GLN A 575 0.61 -0.32 -26.83
CA GLN A 575 0.29 -1.68 -26.42
C GLN A 575 1.45 -2.30 -25.67
N SER A 576 1.15 -2.96 -24.56
CA SER A 576 2.13 -3.66 -23.75
C SER A 576 1.62 -5.03 -23.29
N HIS A 577 2.53 -5.94 -22.97
CA HIS A 577 2.26 -7.27 -22.41
C HIS A 577 1.25 -8.13 -23.23
N GLY A 578 0.99 -7.77 -24.49
CA GLY A 578 0.09 -8.49 -25.40
C GLY A 578 -1.40 -8.23 -25.18
N ASN A 579 -1.82 -7.76 -24.03
CA ASN A 579 -3.22 -7.56 -23.67
C ASN A 579 -3.53 -6.21 -22.97
N LEU A 580 -2.56 -5.32 -22.86
CA LEU A 580 -2.75 -4.00 -22.24
C LEU A 580 -2.68 -2.90 -23.30
N ILE A 581 -3.61 -1.97 -23.23
CA ILE A 581 -3.67 -0.78 -24.10
C ILE A 581 -3.67 0.45 -23.20
N ASP A 582 -2.65 1.28 -23.34
CA ASP A 582 -2.55 2.59 -22.69
C ASP A 582 -2.73 3.71 -23.73
N ILE A 583 -3.61 4.66 -23.45
CA ILE A 583 -3.86 5.85 -24.27
C ILE A 583 -3.29 7.05 -23.53
N LEU A 584 -2.38 7.76 -24.17
CA LEU A 584 -1.60 8.86 -23.63
C LEU A 584 -1.84 10.13 -24.43
N PRO A 585 -1.51 11.33 -23.90
CA PRO A 585 -1.36 12.52 -24.72
C PRO A 585 -0.44 12.28 -25.90
N ALA A 586 -0.68 12.89 -27.03
CA ALA A 586 0.06 12.67 -28.28
C ALA A 586 1.58 12.90 -28.11
N ASN A 587 1.94 13.90 -27.29
CA ASN A 587 3.32 14.30 -27.01
C ASN A 587 3.96 13.57 -25.84
N ALA A 588 3.27 12.57 -25.22
CA ALA A 588 3.78 11.78 -24.13
C ALA A 588 4.42 10.48 -24.62
N GLY A 589 5.27 9.86 -23.77
CA GLY A 589 5.92 8.58 -24.01
C GLY A 589 7.31 8.55 -23.39
N LYS A 590 7.91 7.34 -23.28
CA LYS A 590 9.23 7.19 -22.65
C LYS A 590 10.30 7.99 -23.41
N ALA A 591 10.31 7.93 -24.74
CA ALA A 591 11.23 8.70 -25.56
C ALA A 591 11.04 10.22 -25.41
N ALA A 592 9.79 10.69 -25.39
CA ALA A 592 9.48 12.12 -25.22
C ALA A 592 10.00 12.64 -23.86
N ALA A 593 9.80 11.87 -22.79
CA ALA A 593 10.30 12.21 -21.47
C ALA A 593 11.84 12.25 -21.41
N ILE A 594 12.52 11.28 -22.05
CA ILE A 594 13.99 11.27 -22.14
C ILE A 594 14.49 12.48 -22.94
N THR A 595 13.84 12.81 -24.06
CA THR A 595 14.19 13.98 -24.88
C THR A 595 14.08 15.28 -24.06
N PHE A 596 12.99 15.42 -23.31
CA PHE A 596 12.75 16.58 -22.45
C PHE A 596 13.87 16.73 -21.38
N GLU A 597 14.25 15.64 -20.73
CA GLU A 597 15.30 15.66 -19.73
C GLU A 597 16.71 15.81 -20.31
N ALA A 598 16.98 15.23 -21.48
CA ALA A 598 18.24 15.45 -22.21
C ALA A 598 18.43 16.93 -22.54
N THR A 599 17.40 17.57 -23.13
CA THR A 599 17.43 19.02 -23.44
C THR A 599 17.68 19.86 -22.18
N ARG A 600 17.05 19.53 -21.04
CA ARG A 600 17.26 20.25 -19.77
C ARG A 600 18.71 20.10 -19.23
N LEU A 601 19.35 18.99 -19.51
CA LEU A 601 20.73 18.71 -19.07
C LEU A 601 21.80 19.15 -20.09
N ASP A 602 21.40 19.89 -21.13
CA ASP A 602 22.26 20.28 -22.26
C ASP A 602 22.88 19.06 -22.99
N LEU A 603 22.10 17.96 -23.05
CA LEU A 603 22.44 16.71 -23.72
C LEU A 603 21.52 16.50 -24.93
N THR A 604 21.94 15.61 -25.82
CA THR A 604 21.17 15.12 -26.96
C THR A 604 20.77 13.66 -26.76
N LEU A 605 19.86 13.14 -27.58
CA LEU A 605 19.52 11.71 -27.56
C LEU A 605 20.72 10.82 -27.93
N ALA A 606 21.75 11.35 -28.62
CA ALA A 606 22.99 10.63 -28.88
C ALA A 606 23.79 10.33 -27.60
N ASP A 607 23.63 11.16 -26.56
CA ASP A 607 24.26 11.01 -25.26
C ASP A 607 23.45 10.12 -24.31
N CYS A 608 22.31 9.58 -24.77
CA CYS A 608 21.41 8.75 -24.00
C CYS A 608 21.60 7.26 -24.34
N ILE A 609 21.59 6.42 -23.31
CA ILE A 609 21.58 4.97 -23.40
C ILE A 609 20.22 4.49 -22.89
N ALA A 610 19.53 3.64 -23.64
CA ALA A 610 18.27 3.04 -23.21
C ALA A 610 18.42 1.53 -22.98
N ALA A 611 17.80 0.98 -21.95
CA ALA A 611 17.70 -0.46 -21.71
C ALA A 611 16.23 -0.86 -21.47
N GLY A 612 15.76 -1.89 -22.14
CA GLY A 612 14.37 -2.36 -22.06
C GLY A 612 14.21 -3.77 -22.62
N ASP A 613 13.07 -4.41 -22.34
CA ASP A 613 12.81 -5.81 -22.74
C ASP A 613 11.51 -6.01 -23.50
N SER A 614 10.65 -4.98 -23.59
CA SER A 614 9.28 -5.14 -24.09
C SER A 614 8.83 -4.05 -25.07
N GLY A 615 7.66 -4.25 -25.68
CA GLY A 615 7.15 -3.37 -26.75
C GLY A 615 6.90 -1.91 -26.33
N ASN A 616 6.63 -1.67 -25.05
CA ASN A 616 6.44 -0.30 -24.52
C ASN A 616 7.78 0.48 -24.36
N ASP A 617 8.93 -0.20 -24.60
CA ASP A 617 10.28 0.39 -24.56
C ASP A 617 10.80 0.77 -25.95
N LEU A 618 10.13 0.31 -27.00
CA LEU A 618 10.59 0.47 -28.38
C LEU A 618 10.87 1.93 -28.74
N ASP A 619 10.05 2.85 -28.25
CA ASP A 619 10.22 4.29 -28.55
C ASP A 619 11.53 4.84 -27.94
N MET A 620 11.84 4.51 -26.69
CA MET A 620 13.08 4.97 -26.06
C MET A 620 14.32 4.24 -26.61
N LEU A 621 14.20 2.92 -26.87
CA LEU A 621 15.28 2.11 -27.45
C LEU A 621 15.63 2.59 -28.86
N ALA A 622 14.64 2.97 -29.67
CA ALA A 622 14.85 3.48 -31.00
C ALA A 622 15.39 4.92 -31.01
N ALA A 623 14.98 5.75 -30.06
CA ALA A 623 15.33 7.18 -30.00
C ALA A 623 16.74 7.43 -29.47
N CYS A 624 17.19 6.72 -28.45
CA CYS A 624 18.48 6.93 -27.79
C CYS A 624 19.68 6.55 -28.69
N GLY A 625 20.84 7.15 -28.40
CA GLY A 625 22.08 6.91 -29.14
C GLY A 625 22.58 5.47 -29.06
N ALA A 626 22.35 4.79 -27.93
CA ALA A 626 22.63 3.38 -27.74
C ALA A 626 21.44 2.67 -27.08
N ALA A 627 21.23 1.42 -27.44
CA ALA A 627 20.19 0.57 -26.87
C ALA A 627 20.78 -0.74 -26.34
N ILE A 628 20.27 -1.23 -25.22
CA ILE A 628 20.66 -2.49 -24.58
C ILE A 628 19.44 -3.37 -24.45
N LEU A 629 19.52 -4.60 -24.96
CA LEU A 629 18.50 -5.65 -24.81
C LEU A 629 19.07 -6.77 -23.94
N PRO A 630 18.51 -7.05 -22.76
CA PRO A 630 18.85 -8.25 -22.01
C PRO A 630 18.39 -9.52 -22.74
N ALA A 631 18.97 -10.68 -22.45
CA ALA A 631 18.67 -11.94 -23.14
C ALA A 631 17.20 -12.38 -23.03
N ASN A 632 16.48 -11.92 -22.01
CA ASN A 632 15.05 -12.19 -21.84
C ASN A 632 14.13 -11.21 -22.57
N ALA A 633 14.69 -10.28 -23.37
CA ALA A 633 13.87 -9.37 -24.17
C ALA A 633 12.97 -10.16 -25.13
N ARG A 634 11.77 -9.65 -25.40
CA ARG A 634 10.77 -10.33 -26.24
C ARG A 634 11.24 -10.47 -27.68
N ASP A 635 10.89 -11.58 -28.28
CA ASP A 635 11.20 -11.87 -29.67
C ASP A 635 10.74 -10.75 -30.61
N GLY A 636 11.54 -10.43 -31.60
CA GLY A 636 11.26 -9.45 -32.64
C GLY A 636 11.63 -7.98 -32.29
N ILE A 637 11.92 -7.64 -31.02
CA ILE A 637 12.32 -6.27 -30.65
C ILE A 637 13.66 -5.90 -31.28
N ALA A 638 14.60 -6.82 -31.29
CA ALA A 638 15.92 -6.64 -31.88
C ALA A 638 15.84 -6.34 -33.40
N ASP A 639 14.96 -7.01 -34.12
CA ASP A 639 14.76 -6.82 -35.57
C ASP A 639 14.21 -5.41 -35.86
N LEU A 640 13.32 -4.89 -35.00
CA LEU A 640 12.76 -3.55 -35.14
C LEU A 640 13.79 -2.45 -34.92
N LEU A 641 14.84 -2.70 -34.16
CA LEU A 641 15.94 -1.75 -33.89
C LEU A 641 17.05 -1.76 -34.94
N ARG A 642 16.96 -2.59 -35.97
CA ARG A 642 17.84 -2.62 -37.15
C ARG A 642 19.34 -2.60 -36.81
N GLY A 643 19.77 -3.42 -35.85
CA GLY A 643 21.18 -3.54 -35.43
C GLY A 643 21.71 -2.42 -34.55
N LYS A 644 20.88 -1.47 -34.13
CA LYS A 644 21.25 -0.36 -33.24
C LYS A 644 21.42 -0.79 -31.78
N ALA A 645 20.88 -1.97 -31.41
CA ALA A 645 20.87 -2.45 -30.04
C ALA A 645 22.00 -3.46 -29.77
N PHE A 646 22.67 -3.30 -28.65
CA PHE A 646 23.50 -4.34 -28.06
C PHE A 646 22.59 -5.44 -27.47
N GLN A 647 22.73 -6.65 -27.94
CA GLN A 647 22.04 -7.81 -27.39
C GLN A 647 22.95 -8.57 -26.44
N SER A 648 22.61 -8.56 -25.14
CA SER A 648 23.35 -9.32 -24.14
C SER A 648 23.00 -10.81 -24.17
N ARG A 649 23.93 -11.64 -23.72
CA ARG A 649 23.70 -13.05 -23.42
C ARG A 649 23.14 -13.28 -22.01
N HIS A 650 23.13 -12.24 -21.19
CA HIS A 650 22.64 -12.25 -19.82
C HIS A 650 21.26 -11.62 -19.73
N SER A 651 20.41 -12.19 -18.88
CA SER A 651 19.07 -11.68 -18.61
C SER A 651 19.07 -10.58 -17.57
N TYR A 652 18.04 -9.75 -17.61
CA TYR A 652 17.75 -8.73 -16.60
C TYR A 652 18.90 -7.73 -16.37
N ALA A 653 19.07 -7.26 -15.14
CA ALA A 653 20.11 -6.29 -14.79
C ALA A 653 21.55 -6.73 -15.17
N ALA A 654 21.83 -8.05 -15.18
CA ALA A 654 23.11 -8.57 -15.65
C ALA A 654 23.32 -8.25 -17.14
N GLY A 655 22.27 -8.34 -17.96
CA GLY A 655 22.31 -7.96 -19.36
C GLY A 655 22.52 -6.47 -19.58
N VAL A 656 21.91 -5.65 -18.74
CA VAL A 656 22.12 -4.19 -18.76
C VAL A 656 23.58 -3.86 -18.42
N LEU A 657 24.13 -4.46 -17.36
CA LEU A 657 25.53 -4.25 -16.94
C LEU A 657 26.53 -4.69 -18.02
N ASP A 658 26.26 -5.81 -18.71
CA ASP A 658 27.06 -6.30 -19.82
C ASP A 658 27.11 -5.28 -20.98
N GLY A 659 25.95 -4.75 -21.40
CA GLY A 659 25.86 -3.71 -22.40
C GLY A 659 26.57 -2.41 -22.00
N LEU A 660 26.42 -1.99 -20.75
CA LEU A 660 27.09 -0.82 -20.22
C LEU A 660 28.62 -0.98 -20.23
N ALA A 661 29.13 -2.16 -19.88
CA ALA A 661 30.59 -2.43 -19.93
C ALA A 661 31.16 -2.26 -21.36
N VAL A 662 30.42 -2.69 -22.38
CA VAL A 662 30.79 -2.52 -23.78
C VAL A 662 30.76 -1.05 -24.20
N ILE A 663 29.68 -0.34 -23.89
CA ILE A 663 29.47 1.06 -24.29
C ILE A 663 30.49 1.97 -23.61
N TYR A 664 30.73 1.85 -22.32
CA TYR A 664 31.73 2.66 -21.60
C TYR A 664 33.15 2.27 -21.96
N GLY A 665 33.47 0.98 -22.15
CA GLY A 665 34.78 0.52 -22.57
C GLY A 665 35.17 0.97 -23.99
N SER A 666 34.21 1.15 -24.89
CA SER A 666 34.46 1.73 -26.23
C SER A 666 34.76 3.22 -26.19
N THR A 667 34.11 3.94 -25.26
CA THR A 667 34.30 5.41 -25.11
C THR A 667 35.65 5.75 -24.51
N GLU A 668 36.15 5.00 -23.54
CA GLU A 668 37.50 5.18 -22.97
C GLU A 668 38.59 4.93 -24.00
N ARG A 669 38.38 3.95 -24.89
CA ARG A 669 39.34 3.70 -26.01
C ARG A 669 39.31 4.78 -27.08
N SER A 670 38.19 5.45 -27.31
CA SER A 670 38.11 6.58 -28.25
C SER A 670 38.77 7.85 -27.67
N ALA A 671 38.58 8.13 -26.38
CA ALA A 671 39.18 9.28 -25.71
C ALA A 671 40.73 9.20 -25.68
N VAL A 672 41.28 7.99 -25.50
CA VAL A 672 42.74 7.75 -25.53
C VAL A 672 43.34 7.86 -26.94
N ARG A 673 42.54 7.77 -28.02
CA ARG A 673 42.99 7.95 -29.39
C ARG A 673 42.97 9.41 -29.88
N HIS A 674 42.37 10.32 -29.16
CA HIS A 674 42.25 11.74 -29.47
C HIS A 674 42.97 12.65 -28.46
N ALA A 675 43.66 12.09 -27.46
CA ALA A 675 44.63 12.73 -26.58
C ALA A 675 46.07 12.35 -27.00
#